data_355bf1d6edbe305d8de51ff59894b80b
#
_entry.id   355bf1d6edbe305d8de51ff59894b80b
#
_cell.length_a   1.000
_cell.length_b   1.000
_cell.length_c   1.000
_cell.angle_alpha   90.00
_cell.angle_beta   90.00
_cell.angle_gamma   90.00
#
_symmetry.space_group_name_H-M   'P 1'
#
loop_
_entity.id
_entity.type
_entity.pdbx_description
1 polymer ?
#
loop_
_entity_poly.entity_id
_entity_poly.type
_entity_poly.pdbx_seq_one_letter_code
_entity_poly.pdbx_strand_id
1 'polypeptide(L)'
;MAKKEKLFKLTTVLALCSLAACGGGGGSAVNLETQPLTVTGIAATGAPMANATLQIYGKDGAAVLATPATISTDGSYSATIPATATGPFVFEVDNGSEKVYSVLPSKSSTPVVNVTQISNLIAARLSSTGNPFNLASEIAAASTTVTSTAVTSATTSVMTALQPLATALSLNGTINPLNTTFTANGTGFDRMLDSLDVKIEPKGTKSQIEVTLKQSVNENQDLPQISFAHDATPAALPAVDATKLATSGLTPKIQLLLEKLTSCYADPLSTRITSGGTTAADIQSQNCKDAFIGGNPAGYKSGGMVVSKTQHFGGIFTTDAAAGVSFSDPKFFYSVGTTVANGPTSGDIVFGYRWKDEYGNFNIEKNVGRIDTDGKLKLIGNQYSYDIGVGAYSQRRNYVNQAASTFNSVGYTFGLSCYQLNQFQSAGNKIVKVNVTSPGGRKMTFIPNLSSGNCNYSYFVIAFGKDKTGTATVDGMGDPSFATGTGFVRLQSFYESGDTTATNHPRKLDKNIAFIGGFDGTDLTNEEIEAIPQFGTWTFEYYKTKTAGSTPVATQYFKTTARSLTVDGFKKSVKLPAITADLKTNLIANTSCANNSVYCYVKQATGPFVATWTKPTDPGLMPATYLARVYGMKDVSINSASWVGFEDSIKFGSSRATASIRCGQGESTVQPYCSGTSPSNANFGTNVSIDALDLVSRAPDGTDVSHFHTLKKLQ
;
A
#
# COMPACT_ATOMS: atom_id res chain seq x y z
N MET A 1 -57.73 -19.31 -7.76
CA MET A 1 -57.46 -17.90 -7.59
C MET A 1 -56.10 -17.60 -8.23
N ALA A 2 -56.11 -16.85 -9.33
CA ALA A 2 -55.00 -16.70 -10.24
C ALA A 2 -53.95 -15.73 -9.71
N LYS A 3 -52.67 -16.14 -9.68
CA LYS A 3 -51.52 -15.27 -9.50
C LYS A 3 -51.16 -14.62 -10.83
N LYS A 4 -51.20 -13.31 -10.87
CA LYS A 4 -50.74 -12.48 -12.04
C LYS A 4 -49.25 -12.39 -12.00
N GLU A 5 -48.56 -12.97 -13.00
CA GLU A 5 -47.21 -12.68 -13.33
C GLU A 5 -47.11 -11.31 -14.04
N LYS A 6 -46.28 -10.41 -13.51
CA LYS A 6 -45.92 -9.16 -14.19
C LYS A 6 -44.66 -9.41 -15.03
N LEU A 7 -44.90 -9.52 -16.33
CA LEU A 7 -43.88 -9.54 -17.35
C LEU A 7 -43.30 -8.13 -17.50
N PHE A 8 -42.01 -7.94 -17.14
CA PHE A 8 -41.29 -6.71 -17.40
C PHE A 8 -40.81 -6.70 -18.87
N LYS A 9 -41.41 -5.86 -19.68
CA LYS A 9 -40.98 -5.63 -21.07
C LYS A 9 -39.74 -4.79 -21.06
N LEU A 10 -38.62 -5.40 -21.48
CA LEU A 10 -37.35 -4.71 -21.83
C LEU A 10 -37.58 -3.96 -23.16
N THR A 11 -37.65 -2.64 -23.10
CA THR A 11 -37.81 -1.81 -24.32
C THR A 11 -36.39 -1.50 -24.84
N THR A 12 -35.98 -2.25 -25.85
CA THR A 12 -34.78 -1.98 -26.63
C THR A 12 -35.05 -0.73 -27.49
N VAL A 13 -34.40 0.38 -27.16
CA VAL A 13 -34.39 1.57 -28.03
C VAL A 13 -33.31 1.35 -29.10
N LEU A 14 -33.72 0.83 -30.26
CA LEU A 14 -32.92 0.87 -31.48
C LEU A 14 -33.06 2.28 -32.08
N ALA A 15 -32.00 3.07 -31.99
CA ALA A 15 -31.94 4.32 -32.79
C ALA A 15 -31.62 3.94 -34.23
N LEU A 16 -32.63 3.92 -35.09
CA LEU A 16 -32.47 3.85 -36.52
C LEU A 16 -31.90 5.20 -37.02
N CYS A 17 -30.65 5.21 -37.45
CA CYS A 17 -30.13 6.24 -38.32
C CYS A 17 -30.65 5.97 -39.75
N SER A 18 -31.68 6.70 -40.19
CA SER A 18 -32.13 6.72 -41.57
C SER A 18 -31.06 7.40 -42.44
N LEU A 19 -30.39 6.62 -43.30
CA LEU A 19 -29.63 7.16 -44.43
C LEU A 19 -30.61 7.81 -45.44
N ALA A 20 -30.58 9.12 -45.50
CA ALA A 20 -31.07 9.83 -46.66
C ALA A 20 -29.90 9.99 -47.66
N ALA A 21 -29.84 9.08 -48.63
CA ALA A 21 -28.99 9.27 -49.80
C ALA A 21 -29.76 10.08 -50.83
N CYS A 22 -29.31 11.31 -51.09
CA CYS A 22 -29.51 11.90 -52.42
C CYS A 22 -28.61 13.13 -52.65
N GLY A 23 -27.89 13.16 -53.76
CA GLY A 23 -27.49 14.36 -54.44
C GLY A 23 -26.05 14.82 -54.25
N GLY A 24 -25.26 14.67 -55.32
CA GLY A 24 -23.87 15.14 -55.42
C GLY A 24 -23.70 16.63 -55.13
N GLY A 25 -22.68 16.91 -54.38
CA GLY A 25 -22.14 18.23 -54.09
C GLY A 25 -20.89 18.01 -53.24
N GLY A 26 -19.78 18.60 -53.63
CA GLY A 26 -18.48 18.45 -52.96
C GLY A 26 -18.58 18.54 -51.48
N GLY A 27 -18.48 17.40 -50.81
CA GLY A 27 -18.53 17.30 -49.34
C GLY A 27 -17.27 17.91 -48.76
N SER A 28 -17.37 19.11 -48.21
CA SER A 28 -16.37 19.61 -47.28
C SER A 28 -16.25 18.59 -46.15
N ALA A 29 -15.08 18.00 -45.97
CA ALA A 29 -14.81 17.10 -44.86
C ALA A 29 -15.21 17.83 -43.57
N VAL A 30 -16.14 17.23 -42.82
CA VAL A 30 -16.58 17.79 -41.52
C VAL A 30 -15.35 17.89 -40.63
N ASN A 31 -14.98 19.10 -40.25
CA ASN A 31 -13.89 19.32 -39.31
C ASN A 31 -14.34 18.88 -37.94
N LEU A 32 -13.99 17.65 -37.55
CA LEU A 32 -14.35 17.06 -36.25
C LEU A 32 -13.83 17.87 -35.06
N GLU A 33 -12.74 18.62 -35.26
CA GLU A 33 -12.15 19.45 -34.18
C GLU A 33 -13.12 20.54 -33.69
N THR A 34 -14.00 21.03 -34.56
CA THR A 34 -14.98 22.07 -34.22
C THR A 34 -16.34 21.53 -33.77
N GLN A 35 -16.48 20.23 -33.59
CA GLN A 35 -17.71 19.58 -33.12
C GLN A 35 -17.55 19.02 -31.71
N PRO A 36 -18.62 18.98 -30.89
CA PRO A 36 -18.59 18.22 -29.65
C PRO A 36 -18.41 16.74 -29.99
N LEU A 37 -17.63 16.04 -29.13
CA LEU A 37 -17.33 14.63 -29.32
C LEU A 37 -17.72 13.86 -28.04
N THR A 38 -18.69 12.95 -28.16
CA THR A 38 -18.97 12.00 -27.08
C THR A 38 -18.00 10.83 -27.16
N VAL A 39 -17.19 10.65 -26.12
CA VAL A 39 -16.24 9.55 -25.99
C VAL A 39 -16.80 8.52 -25.03
N THR A 40 -16.54 7.25 -25.32
CA THR A 40 -16.88 6.11 -24.45
C THR A 40 -15.66 5.26 -24.21
N GLY A 41 -15.65 4.44 -23.18
CA GLY A 41 -14.54 3.53 -22.91
C GLY A 41 -14.75 2.71 -21.64
N ILE A 42 -13.75 1.92 -21.32
CA ILE A 42 -13.67 1.14 -20.10
C ILE A 42 -12.50 1.63 -19.27
N ALA A 43 -12.74 1.87 -17.98
CA ALA A 43 -11.73 2.13 -16.98
C ALA A 43 -11.52 0.87 -16.10
N ALA A 44 -10.35 0.23 -16.22
CA ALA A 44 -10.05 -1.03 -15.53
C ALA A 44 -8.55 -1.22 -15.30
N THR A 45 -8.19 -1.78 -14.16
CA THR A 45 -6.82 -2.22 -13.81
C THR A 45 -6.80 -3.71 -13.46
N GLY A 46 -7.48 -4.53 -14.30
CA GLY A 46 -7.80 -5.93 -14.06
C GLY A 46 -9.19 -6.11 -13.42
N ALA A 47 -9.67 -5.15 -12.66
CA ALA A 47 -11.06 -5.02 -12.24
C ALA A 47 -11.62 -3.68 -12.74
N PRO A 48 -12.96 -3.55 -12.87
CA PRO A 48 -13.58 -2.25 -13.13
C PRO A 48 -13.19 -1.22 -12.08
N MET A 49 -12.78 -0.01 -12.49
CA MET A 49 -12.58 1.12 -11.58
C MET A 49 -13.94 1.74 -11.19
N ALA A 50 -14.80 0.92 -10.60
CA ALA A 50 -16.17 1.28 -10.28
C ALA A 50 -16.25 2.50 -9.34
N ASN A 51 -17.19 3.42 -9.62
CA ASN A 51 -17.42 4.65 -8.86
C ASN A 51 -16.22 5.63 -8.84
N ALA A 52 -15.17 5.39 -9.63
CA ALA A 52 -14.10 6.35 -9.86
C ALA A 52 -14.61 7.57 -10.63
N THR A 53 -13.84 8.65 -10.61
CA THR A 53 -14.12 9.87 -11.37
C THR A 53 -13.21 9.98 -12.57
N LEU A 54 -13.76 10.39 -13.72
CA LEU A 54 -13.02 10.70 -14.95
C LEU A 54 -12.95 12.21 -15.13
N GLN A 55 -11.73 12.73 -15.27
CA GLN A 55 -11.48 14.07 -15.80
C GLN A 55 -10.74 13.99 -17.14
N ILE A 56 -10.97 14.97 -18.01
CA ILE A 56 -10.28 15.11 -19.29
C ILE A 56 -9.59 16.46 -19.28
N TYR A 57 -8.33 16.49 -19.69
CA TYR A 57 -7.53 17.73 -19.82
C TYR A 57 -7.25 17.99 -21.30
N GLY A 58 -7.38 19.24 -21.74
CA GLY A 58 -7.10 19.67 -23.10
C GLY A 58 -5.64 20.05 -23.33
N LYS A 59 -5.35 20.58 -24.53
CA LYS A 59 -4.01 21.04 -24.93
C LYS A 59 -3.42 22.12 -24.02
N ASP A 60 -4.25 22.93 -23.41
CA ASP A 60 -3.88 23.99 -22.47
C ASP A 60 -3.67 23.49 -21.03
N GLY A 61 -3.82 22.18 -20.79
CA GLY A 61 -3.75 21.58 -19.46
C GLY A 61 -4.98 21.85 -18.60
N ALA A 62 -5.97 22.56 -19.10
CA ALA A 62 -7.19 22.85 -18.37
C ALA A 62 -8.16 21.67 -18.40
N ALA A 63 -8.96 21.54 -17.32
CA ALA A 63 -10.04 20.57 -17.26
C ALA A 63 -11.11 20.87 -18.31
N VAL A 64 -11.43 19.89 -19.14
CA VAL A 64 -12.42 19.97 -20.22
C VAL A 64 -13.84 19.73 -19.71
N LEU A 65 -13.99 18.84 -18.73
CA LEU A 65 -15.27 18.55 -18.10
C LEU A 65 -15.47 19.50 -16.92
N ALA A 66 -16.57 20.26 -16.94
CA ALA A 66 -16.93 21.16 -15.82
C ALA A 66 -17.18 20.37 -14.51
N THR A 67 -17.68 19.15 -14.63
CA THR A 67 -17.83 18.18 -13.54
C THR A 67 -17.26 16.86 -14.03
N PRO A 68 -16.36 16.21 -13.26
CA PRO A 68 -15.86 14.89 -13.62
C PRO A 68 -16.99 13.89 -13.83
N ALA A 69 -16.86 13.03 -14.84
CA ALA A 69 -17.82 11.96 -15.10
C ALA A 69 -17.59 10.79 -14.11
N THR A 70 -18.65 10.08 -13.77
CA THR A 70 -18.57 8.90 -12.89
C THR A 70 -18.42 7.63 -13.73
N ILE A 71 -17.49 6.75 -13.33
CA ILE A 71 -17.32 5.42 -13.90
C ILE A 71 -18.41 4.48 -13.34
N SER A 72 -19.08 3.77 -14.23
CA SER A 72 -20.11 2.79 -13.86
C SER A 72 -19.51 1.57 -13.13
N THR A 73 -20.36 0.75 -12.53
CA THR A 73 -19.95 -0.45 -11.76
C THR A 73 -19.23 -1.50 -12.61
N ASP A 74 -19.49 -1.52 -13.92
CA ASP A 74 -18.84 -2.39 -14.91
C ASP A 74 -17.57 -1.79 -15.53
N GLY A 75 -17.15 -0.60 -15.07
CA GLY A 75 -16.00 0.14 -15.59
C GLY A 75 -16.32 1.01 -16.80
N SER A 76 -17.53 0.97 -17.35
CA SER A 76 -17.90 1.77 -18.51
C SER A 76 -18.09 3.24 -18.17
N TYR A 77 -17.84 4.10 -19.16
CA TYR A 77 -18.10 5.53 -19.04
C TYR A 77 -18.50 6.17 -20.36
N SER A 78 -19.11 7.33 -20.26
CA SER A 78 -19.40 8.23 -21.39
C SER A 78 -19.17 9.66 -20.96
N ALA A 79 -18.43 10.43 -21.75
CA ALA A 79 -18.16 11.84 -21.50
C ALA A 79 -18.18 12.64 -22.81
N THR A 80 -18.61 13.90 -22.76
CA THR A 80 -18.66 14.76 -23.94
C THR A 80 -17.58 15.82 -23.88
N ILE A 81 -16.65 15.79 -24.83
CA ILE A 81 -15.65 16.82 -25.09
C ILE A 81 -16.33 17.96 -25.82
N PRO A 82 -16.39 19.21 -25.30
CA PRO A 82 -17.02 20.35 -25.97
C PRO A 82 -16.38 20.67 -27.31
N ALA A 83 -17.14 21.33 -28.18
CA ALA A 83 -16.65 21.82 -29.48
C ALA A 83 -15.42 22.73 -29.35
N THR A 84 -15.38 23.54 -28.31
CA THR A 84 -14.30 24.52 -28.03
C THR A 84 -12.99 23.91 -27.53
N ALA A 85 -13.03 22.69 -26.97
CA ALA A 85 -11.83 22.02 -26.48
C ALA A 85 -11.02 21.43 -27.65
N THR A 86 -9.71 21.62 -27.58
CA THR A 86 -8.75 21.17 -28.60
C THR A 86 -7.80 20.14 -28.02
N GLY A 87 -7.46 19.11 -28.81
CA GLY A 87 -6.49 18.07 -28.44
C GLY A 87 -5.03 18.52 -28.58
N PRO A 88 -4.11 17.72 -28.09
CA PRO A 88 -4.32 16.37 -27.52
C PRO A 88 -5.05 16.40 -26.17
N PHE A 89 -5.76 15.31 -25.86
CA PHE A 89 -6.50 15.14 -24.61
C PHE A 89 -5.84 14.09 -23.74
N VAL A 90 -5.77 14.36 -22.44
CA VAL A 90 -5.33 13.43 -21.40
C VAL A 90 -6.55 13.05 -20.56
N PHE A 91 -6.80 11.77 -20.43
CA PHE A 91 -7.86 11.19 -19.62
C PHE A 91 -7.26 10.74 -18.29
N GLU A 92 -7.80 11.21 -17.18
CA GLU A 92 -7.43 10.81 -15.82
C GLU A 92 -8.63 10.15 -15.16
N VAL A 93 -8.46 8.90 -14.71
CA VAL A 93 -9.43 8.23 -13.84
C VAL A 93 -8.83 8.12 -12.44
N ASP A 94 -9.59 8.62 -11.46
CA ASP A 94 -9.19 8.67 -10.04
C ASP A 94 -10.22 7.91 -9.20
N ASN A 95 -9.78 6.82 -8.53
CA ASN A 95 -10.62 6.06 -7.58
C ASN A 95 -10.40 6.46 -6.12
N GLY A 96 -9.68 7.58 -5.89
CA GLY A 96 -9.36 8.11 -4.57
C GLY A 96 -8.08 7.50 -3.94
N SER A 97 -7.47 6.51 -4.55
CA SER A 97 -6.18 5.94 -4.14
C SER A 97 -5.20 5.76 -5.29
N GLU A 98 -5.68 5.57 -6.49
CA GLU A 98 -4.89 5.34 -7.70
C GLU A 98 -5.42 6.22 -8.82
N LYS A 99 -4.52 6.81 -9.59
CA LYS A 99 -4.82 7.55 -10.80
C LYS A 99 -4.25 6.83 -11.99
N VAL A 100 -5.08 6.65 -13.02
CA VAL A 100 -4.72 5.96 -14.25
C VAL A 100 -5.01 6.87 -15.45
N TYR A 101 -4.13 6.85 -16.42
CA TYR A 101 -4.15 7.81 -17.52
C TYR A 101 -4.29 7.14 -18.88
N SER A 102 -4.88 7.88 -19.82
CA SER A 102 -4.93 7.54 -21.24
C SER A 102 -4.85 8.80 -22.08
N VAL A 103 -4.70 8.66 -23.38
CA VAL A 103 -4.54 9.79 -24.30
C VAL A 103 -5.40 9.64 -25.55
N LEU A 104 -5.87 10.79 -26.07
CA LEU A 104 -6.50 10.92 -27.39
C LEU A 104 -5.80 12.09 -28.12
N PRO A 105 -5.02 11.84 -29.20
CA PRO A 105 -4.22 12.90 -29.82
C PRO A 105 -5.06 13.98 -30.52
N SER A 106 -6.26 13.63 -31.02
CA SER A 106 -7.20 14.55 -31.67
C SER A 106 -8.60 13.96 -31.64
N LYS A 107 -9.61 14.78 -31.86
CA LYS A 107 -10.99 14.29 -32.05
C LYS A 107 -11.07 13.38 -33.28
N SER A 108 -11.73 12.24 -33.12
CA SER A 108 -11.84 11.20 -34.14
C SER A 108 -13.27 10.70 -34.28
N SER A 109 -13.57 10.07 -35.40
CA SER A 109 -14.90 9.48 -35.68
C SER A 109 -15.16 8.18 -34.88
N THR A 110 -14.14 7.62 -34.23
CA THR A 110 -14.25 6.40 -33.40
C THR A 110 -13.84 6.74 -31.96
N PRO A 111 -14.78 7.24 -31.15
CA PRO A 111 -14.47 7.88 -29.88
C PRO A 111 -14.37 6.89 -28.70
N VAL A 112 -13.73 5.74 -28.88
CA VAL A 112 -13.43 4.84 -27.80
C VAL A 112 -12.07 5.19 -27.21
N VAL A 113 -12.02 5.43 -25.88
CA VAL A 113 -10.78 5.66 -25.14
C VAL A 113 -10.81 4.82 -23.89
N ASN A 114 -9.98 3.79 -23.81
CA ASN A 114 -9.86 2.97 -22.59
C ASN A 114 -8.84 3.59 -21.64
N VAL A 115 -9.12 3.51 -20.33
CA VAL A 115 -8.21 3.95 -19.27
C VAL A 115 -7.82 2.73 -18.45
N THR A 116 -6.61 2.21 -18.70
CA THR A 116 -6.14 0.95 -18.16
C THR A 116 -4.66 1.08 -17.73
N GLN A 117 -4.14 0.12 -17.00
CA GLN A 117 -2.71 0.10 -16.68
C GLN A 117 -1.81 0.08 -17.94
N ILE A 118 -2.28 -0.48 -19.07
CA ILE A 118 -1.51 -0.45 -20.34
C ILE A 118 -1.60 0.93 -20.98
N SER A 119 -2.76 1.60 -20.96
CA SER A 119 -2.86 3.00 -21.43
C SER A 119 -2.04 3.94 -20.56
N ASN A 120 -1.99 3.69 -19.25
CA ASN A 120 -1.15 4.43 -18.30
C ASN A 120 0.34 4.29 -18.62
N LEU A 121 0.77 3.08 -18.99
CA LEU A 121 2.13 2.81 -19.47
C LEU A 121 2.43 3.58 -20.77
N ILE A 122 1.48 3.63 -21.71
CA ILE A 122 1.62 4.41 -22.95
C ILE A 122 1.71 5.92 -22.64
N ALA A 123 0.86 6.42 -21.73
CA ALA A 123 0.91 7.81 -21.28
C ALA A 123 2.26 8.16 -20.61
N ALA A 124 2.82 7.26 -19.81
CA ALA A 124 4.15 7.42 -19.23
C ALA A 124 5.24 7.56 -20.29
N ARG A 125 5.18 6.78 -21.35
CA ARG A 125 6.13 6.85 -22.46
C ARG A 125 6.04 8.13 -23.28
N LEU A 126 4.90 8.81 -23.25
CA LEU A 126 4.67 10.09 -23.92
C LEU A 126 5.07 11.29 -23.05
N SER A 127 5.14 11.12 -21.74
CA SER A 127 5.59 12.15 -20.81
C SER A 127 7.10 12.37 -20.92
N SER A 128 7.56 13.61 -20.85
CA SER A 128 8.99 13.97 -20.85
C SER A 128 9.71 13.49 -19.61
N THR A 129 8.98 13.39 -18.48
CA THR A 129 9.49 12.87 -17.19
C THR A 129 9.20 11.39 -17.00
N GLY A 130 8.35 10.79 -17.84
CA GLY A 130 7.85 9.43 -17.67
C GLY A 130 6.79 9.29 -16.59
N ASN A 131 6.30 10.39 -16.03
CA ASN A 131 5.21 10.38 -15.08
C ASN A 131 3.90 10.81 -15.77
N PRO A 132 2.93 9.88 -15.94
CA PRO A 132 1.65 10.21 -16.62
C PRO A 132 0.89 11.35 -15.96
N PHE A 133 1.06 11.51 -14.64
CA PHE A 133 0.47 12.60 -13.86
C PHE A 133 0.87 13.99 -14.39
N ASN A 134 2.10 14.13 -14.91
CA ASN A 134 2.62 15.41 -15.42
C ASN A 134 2.20 15.66 -16.87
N LEU A 135 1.68 14.66 -17.58
CA LEU A 135 1.51 14.72 -19.04
C LEU A 135 0.66 15.90 -19.49
N ALA A 136 -0.46 16.20 -18.83
CA ALA A 136 -1.31 17.34 -19.19
C ALA A 136 -0.57 18.67 -19.04
N SER A 137 0.18 18.87 -17.95
CA SER A 137 0.98 20.09 -17.73
C SER A 137 2.17 20.19 -18.66
N GLU A 138 2.79 19.06 -19.01
CA GLU A 138 3.90 19.00 -19.99
C GLU A 138 3.42 19.38 -21.41
N ILE A 139 2.22 18.95 -21.80
CA ILE A 139 1.59 19.36 -23.06
C ILE A 139 1.35 20.87 -23.07
N ALA A 140 0.76 21.42 -22.00
CA ALA A 140 0.48 22.85 -21.87
C ALA A 140 1.77 23.69 -21.90
N ALA A 141 2.85 23.21 -21.30
CA ALA A 141 4.16 23.84 -21.31
C ALA A 141 4.94 23.62 -22.62
N ALA A 142 4.39 22.88 -23.59
CA ALA A 142 5.05 22.45 -24.82
C ALA A 142 6.40 21.70 -24.59
N SER A 143 6.55 21.08 -23.41
CA SER A 143 7.72 20.27 -23.09
C SER A 143 7.61 18.83 -23.62
N THR A 144 6.42 18.42 -24.05
CA THR A 144 6.19 17.18 -24.80
C THR A 144 5.15 17.38 -25.90
N THR A 145 5.16 16.49 -26.89
CA THR A 145 4.23 16.54 -28.03
C THR A 145 3.52 15.21 -28.19
N VAL A 146 2.20 15.22 -28.04
CA VAL A 146 1.34 14.04 -28.20
C VAL A 146 0.64 14.08 -29.55
N THR A 147 1.33 13.58 -30.58
CA THR A 147 0.77 13.42 -31.96
C THR A 147 0.27 11.98 -32.13
N SER A 148 -0.58 11.78 -33.17
CA SER A 148 -1.02 10.42 -33.55
C SER A 148 0.16 9.48 -33.84
N THR A 149 1.24 9.99 -34.46
CA THR A 149 2.47 9.21 -34.71
C THR A 149 3.17 8.83 -33.40
N ALA A 150 3.33 9.77 -32.47
CA ALA A 150 3.95 9.50 -31.19
C ALA A 150 3.15 8.46 -30.38
N VAL A 151 1.82 8.60 -30.34
CA VAL A 151 0.91 7.64 -29.68
C VAL A 151 1.02 6.25 -30.33
N THR A 152 1.02 6.17 -31.65
CA THR A 152 1.19 4.89 -32.38
C THR A 152 2.54 4.24 -32.05
N SER A 153 3.62 5.02 -32.06
CA SER A 153 4.97 4.51 -31.75
C SER A 153 5.06 4.00 -30.31
N ALA A 154 4.54 4.75 -29.33
CA ALA A 154 4.49 4.33 -27.93
C ALA A 154 3.65 3.05 -27.76
N THR A 155 2.47 3.00 -28.38
CA THR A 155 1.58 1.82 -28.36
C THR A 155 2.26 0.59 -28.97
N THR A 156 2.87 0.72 -30.13
CA THR A 156 3.59 -0.38 -30.80
C THR A 156 4.73 -0.90 -29.93
N SER A 157 5.52 0.00 -29.35
CA SER A 157 6.63 -0.37 -28.49
C SER A 157 6.16 -1.17 -27.24
N VAL A 158 5.09 -0.70 -26.58
CA VAL A 158 4.49 -1.39 -25.43
C VAL A 158 3.93 -2.75 -25.83
N MET A 159 3.13 -2.81 -26.91
CA MET A 159 2.52 -4.08 -27.35
C MET A 159 3.55 -5.09 -27.85
N THR A 160 4.66 -4.65 -28.45
CA THR A 160 5.79 -5.53 -28.79
C THR A 160 6.40 -6.17 -27.55
N ALA A 161 6.60 -5.40 -26.47
CA ALA A 161 7.09 -5.94 -25.21
C ALA A 161 6.11 -6.95 -24.56
N LEU A 162 4.81 -6.73 -24.73
CA LEU A 162 3.75 -7.59 -24.18
C LEU A 162 3.33 -8.73 -25.12
N GLN A 163 3.94 -8.84 -26.32
CA GLN A 163 3.55 -9.84 -27.31
C GLN A 163 3.61 -11.30 -26.81
N PRO A 164 4.59 -11.73 -25.98
CA PRO A 164 4.59 -13.08 -25.43
C PRO A 164 3.32 -13.39 -24.64
N LEU A 165 2.81 -12.43 -23.86
CA LEU A 165 1.57 -12.59 -23.10
C LEU A 165 0.33 -12.61 -24.03
N ALA A 166 0.26 -11.69 -24.97
CA ALA A 166 -0.83 -11.66 -25.95
C ALA A 166 -0.94 -12.99 -26.71
N THR A 167 0.21 -13.57 -27.11
CA THR A 167 0.28 -14.88 -27.77
C THR A 167 -0.20 -16.01 -26.87
N ALA A 168 0.25 -16.04 -25.61
CA ALA A 168 -0.15 -17.07 -24.63
C ALA A 168 -1.67 -17.02 -24.34
N LEU A 169 -2.26 -15.83 -24.42
CA LEU A 169 -3.71 -15.62 -24.24
C LEU A 169 -4.51 -15.83 -25.53
N SER A 170 -3.86 -16.21 -26.64
CA SER A 170 -4.48 -16.38 -27.95
C SER A 170 -5.24 -15.13 -28.44
N LEU A 171 -4.71 -13.96 -28.10
CA LEU A 171 -5.25 -12.69 -28.55
C LEU A 171 -4.81 -12.43 -30.01
N ASN A 172 -5.61 -12.94 -30.93
CA ASN A 172 -5.34 -12.83 -32.36
C ASN A 172 -5.72 -11.45 -32.89
N GLY A 173 -4.87 -10.87 -33.72
CA GLY A 173 -5.08 -9.57 -34.37
C GLY A 173 -4.33 -8.43 -33.69
N THR A 174 -4.47 -7.24 -34.26
CA THR A 174 -3.84 -6.03 -33.75
C THR A 174 -4.71 -5.43 -32.63
N ILE A 175 -4.37 -5.70 -31.39
CA ILE A 175 -5.01 -5.04 -30.24
C ILE A 175 -4.41 -3.65 -30.08
N ASN A 176 -5.25 -2.63 -30.11
CA ASN A 176 -4.88 -1.31 -29.66
C ASN A 176 -5.47 -1.08 -28.24
N PRO A 177 -4.67 -1.10 -27.17
CA PRO A 177 -5.16 -1.01 -25.81
C PRO A 177 -5.90 0.30 -25.51
N LEU A 178 -5.66 1.33 -26.31
CA LEU A 178 -6.33 2.63 -26.12
C LEU A 178 -7.79 2.63 -26.61
N ASN A 179 -8.16 1.78 -27.57
CA ASN A 179 -9.50 1.84 -28.18
C ASN A 179 -10.12 0.49 -28.54
N THR A 180 -9.49 -0.63 -28.24
CA THR A 180 -10.10 -1.96 -28.41
C THR A 180 -11.27 -2.12 -27.45
N THR A 181 -12.46 -2.41 -27.97
CA THR A 181 -13.65 -2.66 -27.14
C THR A 181 -13.48 -3.96 -26.35
N PHE A 182 -13.71 -3.90 -25.05
CA PHE A 182 -13.68 -5.07 -24.16
C PHE A 182 -14.66 -4.89 -22.99
N THR A 183 -14.83 -5.94 -22.19
CA THR A 183 -15.57 -5.92 -20.93
C THR A 183 -14.62 -6.32 -19.80
N ALA A 184 -14.68 -5.61 -18.67
CA ALA A 184 -13.86 -5.91 -17.49
C ALA A 184 -14.43 -7.12 -16.71
N ASN A 185 -14.17 -8.33 -17.21
CA ASN A 185 -14.74 -9.59 -16.73
C ASN A 185 -13.73 -10.75 -16.65
N GLY A 186 -12.44 -10.47 -16.76
CA GLY A 186 -11.37 -11.45 -16.70
C GLY A 186 -11.22 -12.31 -17.96
N THR A 187 -11.76 -11.88 -19.11
CA THR A 187 -11.64 -12.60 -20.39
C THR A 187 -11.02 -11.73 -21.47
N GLY A 188 -10.50 -12.35 -22.55
CA GLY A 188 -9.97 -11.63 -23.69
C GLY A 188 -8.89 -10.62 -23.28
N PHE A 189 -9.03 -9.36 -23.75
CA PHE A 189 -8.08 -8.30 -23.42
C PHE A 189 -8.04 -7.99 -21.91
N ASP A 190 -9.15 -8.08 -21.19
CA ASP A 190 -9.18 -7.87 -19.75
C ASP A 190 -8.34 -8.92 -18.98
N ARG A 191 -8.31 -10.17 -19.46
CA ARG A 191 -7.41 -11.18 -18.89
C ARG A 191 -5.93 -10.83 -19.06
N MET A 192 -5.57 -10.08 -20.11
CA MET A 192 -4.24 -9.52 -20.25
C MET A 192 -3.94 -8.49 -19.17
N LEU A 193 -4.91 -7.61 -18.86
CA LEU A 193 -4.81 -6.68 -17.73
C LEU A 193 -4.69 -7.42 -16.41
N ASP A 194 -5.49 -8.44 -16.17
CA ASP A 194 -5.41 -9.29 -14.96
C ASP A 194 -4.04 -9.94 -14.78
N SER A 195 -3.33 -10.23 -15.87
CA SER A 195 -2.05 -10.94 -15.86
C SER A 195 -0.84 -10.03 -15.68
N LEU A 196 -1.03 -8.72 -15.55
CA LEU A 196 0.04 -7.72 -15.42
C LEU A 196 -0.09 -6.92 -14.14
N ASP A 197 1.05 -6.51 -13.61
CA ASP A 197 1.17 -5.38 -12.69
C ASP A 197 2.15 -4.37 -13.31
N VAL A 198 1.75 -3.12 -13.39
CA VAL A 198 2.54 -2.03 -13.99
C VAL A 198 2.84 -1.00 -12.92
N LYS A 199 4.12 -0.78 -12.65
CA LYS A 199 4.57 0.24 -11.72
C LYS A 199 5.45 1.27 -12.42
N ILE A 200 5.19 2.54 -12.15
CA ILE A 200 5.94 3.68 -12.68
C ILE A 200 6.51 4.43 -11.49
N GLU A 201 7.83 4.45 -11.37
CA GLU A 201 8.52 5.07 -10.25
C GLU A 201 9.49 6.15 -10.71
N PRO A 202 9.59 7.27 -9.97
CA PRO A 202 10.59 8.30 -10.26
C PRO A 202 12.02 7.76 -10.12
N LYS A 203 12.86 8.01 -11.14
CA LYS A 203 14.29 7.71 -11.12
C LYS A 203 15.09 8.91 -11.62
N GLY A 204 15.69 9.66 -10.69
CA GLY A 204 16.32 10.92 -11.03
C GLY A 204 15.32 11.95 -11.56
N THR A 205 15.51 12.42 -12.80
CA THR A 205 14.60 13.34 -13.51
C THR A 205 13.60 12.61 -14.40
N LYS A 206 13.68 11.29 -14.49
CA LYS A 206 12.86 10.43 -15.35
C LYS A 206 12.14 9.38 -14.51
N SER A 207 11.37 8.51 -15.13
CA SER A 207 10.72 7.38 -14.48
C SER A 207 11.27 6.05 -14.97
N GLN A 208 11.35 5.10 -14.05
CA GLN A 208 11.54 3.69 -14.31
C GLN A 208 10.18 3.01 -14.36
N ILE A 209 10.01 2.14 -15.33
CA ILE A 209 8.79 1.36 -15.52
C ILE A 209 9.14 -0.10 -15.23
N GLU A 210 8.31 -0.74 -14.43
CA GLU A 210 8.35 -2.18 -14.19
C GLU A 210 7.04 -2.82 -14.63
N VAL A 211 7.15 -3.94 -15.32
CA VAL A 211 6.00 -4.76 -15.72
C VAL A 211 6.22 -6.16 -15.19
N THR A 212 5.42 -6.55 -14.22
CA THR A 212 5.46 -7.87 -13.59
C THR A 212 4.38 -8.76 -14.19
N LEU A 213 4.73 -9.97 -14.58
CA LEU A 213 3.80 -10.99 -15.05
C LEU A 213 3.22 -11.76 -13.86
N LYS A 214 1.92 -11.64 -13.66
CA LYS A 214 1.17 -12.34 -12.60
C LYS A 214 0.78 -13.73 -13.09
N GLN A 215 1.37 -14.73 -12.50
CA GLN A 215 1.17 -16.13 -12.89
C GLN A 215 1.39 -17.08 -11.71
N SER A 216 1.19 -18.37 -11.93
CA SER A 216 1.56 -19.40 -10.97
C SER A 216 3.07 -19.47 -10.80
N VAL A 217 3.53 -19.42 -9.56
CA VAL A 217 4.96 -19.42 -9.20
C VAL A 217 5.15 -20.13 -7.85
N ASN A 218 6.29 -20.78 -7.67
CA ASN A 218 6.62 -21.36 -6.38
C ASN A 218 6.87 -20.25 -5.36
N GLU A 219 6.54 -20.50 -4.11
CA GLU A 219 6.65 -19.50 -3.03
C GLU A 219 8.08 -18.95 -2.88
N ASN A 220 9.10 -19.75 -3.17
CA ASN A 220 10.53 -19.39 -3.11
C ASN A 220 11.07 -18.73 -4.39
N GLN A 221 10.23 -18.38 -5.35
CA GLN A 221 10.63 -17.79 -6.63
C GLN A 221 9.97 -16.44 -6.83
N ASP A 222 10.69 -15.50 -7.44
CA ASP A 222 10.15 -14.22 -7.85
C ASP A 222 9.24 -14.36 -9.06
N LEU A 223 8.32 -13.40 -9.23
CA LEU A 223 7.51 -13.29 -10.43
C LEU A 223 8.39 -12.80 -11.61
N PRO A 224 8.14 -13.28 -12.84
CA PRO A 224 8.83 -12.74 -14.00
C PRO A 224 8.49 -11.26 -14.21
N GLN A 225 9.50 -10.44 -14.50
CA GLN A 225 9.32 -9.01 -14.72
C GLN A 225 10.33 -8.47 -15.72
N ILE A 226 9.99 -7.33 -16.32
CA ILE A 226 10.90 -6.48 -17.08
C ILE A 226 10.92 -5.08 -16.46
N SER A 227 12.08 -4.42 -16.53
CA SER A 227 12.27 -3.08 -16.02
C SER A 227 13.02 -2.24 -17.06
N PHE A 228 12.58 -1.02 -17.34
CA PHE A 228 13.15 -0.14 -18.34
C PHE A 228 12.86 1.33 -18.05
N ALA A 229 13.74 2.23 -18.50
CA ALA A 229 13.47 3.67 -18.46
C ALA A 229 12.31 4.02 -19.40
N HIS A 230 11.44 4.96 -19.02
CA HIS A 230 10.23 5.29 -19.80
C HIS A 230 10.51 5.64 -21.27
N ASP A 231 11.66 6.22 -21.57
CA ASP A 231 12.10 6.61 -22.92
C ASP A 231 12.95 5.54 -23.63
N ALA A 232 13.31 4.45 -22.96
CA ALA A 232 14.03 3.33 -23.58
C ALA A 232 13.09 2.38 -24.32
N THR A 233 13.62 1.63 -25.27
CA THR A 233 12.88 0.51 -25.87
C THR A 233 12.77 -0.61 -24.84
N PRO A 234 11.54 -1.03 -24.45
CA PRO A 234 11.37 -2.11 -23.48
C PRO A 234 11.84 -3.46 -24.08
N ALA A 235 12.46 -4.27 -23.26
CA ALA A 235 12.67 -5.68 -23.59
C ALA A 235 11.30 -6.39 -23.64
N ALA A 236 11.18 -7.43 -24.43
CA ALA A 236 10.00 -8.30 -24.40
C ALA A 236 9.90 -9.04 -23.05
N LEU A 237 8.67 -9.28 -22.58
CA LEU A 237 8.44 -10.21 -21.48
C LEU A 237 9.10 -11.57 -21.80
N PRO A 238 9.57 -12.31 -20.78
CA PRO A 238 9.99 -13.68 -20.95
C PRO A 238 8.86 -14.52 -21.61
N ALA A 239 9.22 -15.67 -22.20
CA ALA A 239 8.24 -16.60 -22.74
C ALA A 239 7.18 -16.94 -21.70
N VAL A 240 5.91 -16.76 -22.05
CA VAL A 240 4.77 -16.95 -21.14
C VAL A 240 4.17 -18.33 -21.35
N ASP A 241 4.11 -19.11 -20.26
CA ASP A 241 3.40 -20.38 -20.22
C ASP A 241 1.91 -20.13 -19.91
N ALA A 242 1.05 -20.34 -20.89
CA ALA A 242 -0.39 -20.12 -20.76
C ALA A 242 -1.03 -20.94 -19.63
N THR A 243 -0.46 -22.08 -19.25
CA THR A 243 -0.96 -22.96 -18.17
C THR A 243 -0.71 -22.38 -16.79
N LYS A 244 0.25 -21.47 -16.66
CA LYS A 244 0.57 -20.78 -15.41
C LYS A 244 -0.22 -19.50 -15.21
N LEU A 245 -0.85 -18.96 -16.25
CA LEU A 245 -1.66 -17.75 -16.13
C LEU A 245 -2.93 -18.03 -15.30
N ALA A 246 -3.42 -16.99 -14.64
CA ALA A 246 -4.69 -17.06 -13.92
C ALA A 246 -5.80 -17.64 -14.81
N THR A 247 -6.68 -18.43 -14.22
CA THR A 247 -7.88 -18.91 -14.91
C THR A 247 -8.76 -17.73 -15.30
N SER A 248 -9.37 -17.83 -16.47
CA SER A 248 -10.32 -16.81 -16.94
C SER A 248 -11.42 -16.55 -15.88
N GLY A 249 -11.75 -15.28 -15.65
CA GLY A 249 -12.78 -14.87 -14.70
C GLY A 249 -12.38 -14.99 -13.22
N LEU A 250 -11.08 -15.00 -12.90
CA LEU A 250 -10.62 -15.07 -11.51
C LEU A 250 -10.89 -13.75 -10.75
N THR A 251 -10.61 -12.59 -11.36
CA THR A 251 -10.83 -11.29 -10.71
C THR A 251 -12.30 -11.08 -10.34
N PRO A 252 -13.32 -11.41 -11.17
CA PRO A 252 -14.71 -11.45 -10.74
C PRO A 252 -14.99 -12.36 -9.53
N LYS A 253 -14.31 -13.50 -9.39
CA LYS A 253 -14.45 -14.37 -8.22
C LYS A 253 -13.89 -13.72 -6.95
N ILE A 254 -12.78 -12.97 -7.06
CA ILE A 254 -12.25 -12.17 -5.94
C ILE A 254 -13.28 -11.09 -5.58
N GLN A 255 -13.84 -10.39 -6.56
CA GLN A 255 -14.86 -9.36 -6.33
C GLN A 255 -16.07 -9.92 -5.55
N LEU A 256 -16.61 -11.08 -5.95
CA LEU A 256 -17.71 -11.72 -5.24
C LEU A 256 -17.38 -12.09 -3.78
N LEU A 257 -16.13 -12.49 -3.51
CA LEU A 257 -15.64 -12.71 -2.14
C LEU A 257 -15.63 -11.41 -1.33
N LEU A 258 -15.14 -10.30 -1.92
CA LEU A 258 -15.11 -8.98 -1.27
C LEU A 258 -16.51 -8.44 -0.99
N GLU A 259 -17.46 -8.64 -1.88
CA GLU A 259 -18.88 -8.32 -1.68
C GLU A 259 -19.48 -9.14 -0.52
N LYS A 260 -19.08 -10.41 -0.41
CA LYS A 260 -19.51 -11.26 0.71
C LYS A 260 -18.92 -10.77 2.04
N LEU A 261 -17.67 -10.37 2.08
CA LEU A 261 -17.04 -9.73 3.26
C LEU A 261 -17.75 -8.41 3.62
N THR A 262 -18.05 -7.57 2.63
CA THR A 262 -18.79 -6.33 2.85
C THR A 262 -20.17 -6.62 3.46
N SER A 263 -20.87 -7.63 2.94
CA SER A 263 -22.16 -8.07 3.50
C SER A 263 -22.03 -8.61 4.93
N CYS A 264 -20.94 -9.33 5.23
CA CYS A 264 -20.64 -9.78 6.59
C CYS A 264 -20.55 -8.60 7.58
N TYR A 265 -19.81 -7.55 7.24
CA TYR A 265 -19.66 -6.38 8.10
C TYR A 265 -20.90 -5.49 8.14
N ALA A 266 -21.77 -5.56 7.14
CA ALA A 266 -23.06 -4.88 7.11
C ALA A 266 -24.10 -5.52 8.04
N ASP A 267 -23.95 -6.79 8.39
CA ASP A 267 -24.82 -7.43 9.36
C ASP A 267 -24.64 -6.78 10.76
N PRO A 268 -25.73 -6.55 11.53
CA PRO A 268 -25.63 -6.08 12.91
C PRO A 268 -24.74 -7.00 13.77
N LEU A 269 -23.98 -6.44 14.70
CA LEU A 269 -23.05 -7.21 15.55
C LEU A 269 -23.75 -8.38 16.26
N SER A 270 -24.97 -8.17 16.74
CA SER A 270 -25.79 -9.21 17.40
C SER A 270 -26.22 -10.36 16.48
N THR A 271 -26.21 -10.13 15.17
CA THR A 271 -26.46 -11.15 14.14
C THR A 271 -25.16 -11.82 13.69
N ARG A 272 -24.05 -11.10 13.73
CA ARG A 272 -22.74 -11.62 13.31
C ARG A 272 -22.18 -12.65 14.27
N ILE A 273 -22.28 -12.38 15.58
CA ILE A 273 -21.67 -13.22 16.62
C ILE A 273 -22.63 -13.49 17.77
N THR A 274 -22.36 -14.54 18.52
CA THR A 274 -22.98 -14.75 19.84
C THR A 274 -22.59 -13.63 20.80
N SER A 275 -23.46 -13.28 21.73
CA SER A 275 -23.19 -12.25 22.74
C SER A 275 -21.91 -12.56 23.51
N GLY A 276 -20.95 -11.62 23.47
CA GLY A 276 -19.65 -11.77 24.11
C GLY A 276 -18.67 -12.71 23.38
N GLY A 277 -19.03 -13.19 22.19
CA GLY A 277 -18.17 -14.07 21.38
C GLY A 277 -16.83 -13.42 20.98
N THR A 278 -15.76 -14.21 20.96
CA THR A 278 -14.39 -13.75 20.68
C THR A 278 -13.64 -14.63 19.70
N THR A 279 -14.18 -15.75 19.28
CA THR A 279 -13.52 -16.76 18.44
C THR A 279 -14.32 -17.06 17.17
N ALA A 280 -13.70 -17.72 16.21
CA ALA A 280 -14.34 -18.14 14.97
C ALA A 280 -15.62 -18.96 15.17
N ALA A 281 -15.68 -19.77 16.25
CA ALA A 281 -16.85 -20.58 16.58
C ALA A 281 -18.08 -19.74 16.98
N ASP A 282 -17.87 -18.53 17.44
CA ASP A 282 -18.91 -17.61 17.88
C ASP A 282 -19.58 -16.86 16.70
N ILE A 283 -19.06 -17.00 15.49
CA ILE A 283 -19.60 -16.36 14.28
C ILE A 283 -20.90 -17.08 13.88
N GLN A 284 -22.00 -16.35 13.84
CA GLN A 284 -23.32 -16.87 13.49
C GLN A 284 -23.76 -16.49 12.07
N SER A 285 -23.42 -15.27 11.62
CA SER A 285 -23.82 -14.76 10.31
C SER A 285 -23.39 -15.68 9.18
N GLN A 286 -24.35 -16.04 8.32
CA GLN A 286 -24.06 -16.81 7.11
C GLN A 286 -23.22 -16.01 6.11
N ASN A 287 -23.41 -14.69 6.03
CA ASN A 287 -22.59 -13.83 5.19
C ASN A 287 -21.10 -13.92 5.58
N CYS A 288 -20.81 -13.93 6.89
CA CYS A 288 -19.44 -14.08 7.38
C CYS A 288 -18.90 -15.50 7.13
N LYS A 289 -19.69 -16.54 7.42
CA LYS A 289 -19.28 -17.93 7.20
C LYS A 289 -18.96 -18.21 5.74
N ASP A 290 -19.80 -17.72 4.83
CA ASP A 290 -19.66 -17.92 3.38
C ASP A 290 -18.39 -17.31 2.78
N ALA A 291 -17.72 -16.39 3.47
CA ALA A 291 -16.44 -15.86 3.03
C ALA A 291 -15.26 -16.85 3.21
N PHE A 292 -15.44 -17.88 4.04
CA PHE A 292 -14.38 -18.84 4.39
C PHE A 292 -14.62 -20.22 3.77
N ILE A 293 -13.51 -20.95 3.52
CA ILE A 293 -13.56 -22.29 2.91
C ILE A 293 -14.50 -23.22 3.69
N GLY A 294 -15.35 -23.95 2.97
CA GLY A 294 -16.34 -24.84 3.57
C GLY A 294 -17.34 -24.14 4.51
N GLY A 295 -17.48 -22.82 4.45
CA GLY A 295 -18.34 -22.06 5.37
C GLY A 295 -17.81 -22.03 6.81
N ASN A 296 -16.54 -22.33 7.03
CA ASN A 296 -15.95 -22.49 8.36
C ASN A 296 -14.81 -21.48 8.63
N PRO A 297 -15.09 -20.35 9.32
CA PRO A 297 -14.04 -19.39 9.69
C PRO A 297 -12.90 -19.97 10.54
N ALA A 298 -13.12 -21.06 11.29
CA ALA A 298 -12.07 -21.72 12.08
C ALA A 298 -11.01 -22.41 11.23
N GLY A 299 -11.28 -22.68 9.94
CA GLY A 299 -10.31 -23.20 9.00
C GLY A 299 -9.29 -22.16 8.49
N TYR A 300 -9.53 -20.87 8.73
CA TYR A 300 -8.62 -19.80 8.36
C TYR A 300 -7.42 -19.76 9.28
N LYS A 301 -6.22 -19.71 8.67
CA LYS A 301 -4.97 -19.48 9.40
C LYS A 301 -4.02 -18.65 8.54
N SER A 302 -3.43 -17.61 9.10
CA SER A 302 -2.43 -16.80 8.42
C SER A 302 -1.33 -16.37 9.39
N GLY A 303 -0.09 -16.80 9.13
CA GLY A 303 1.04 -16.52 10.01
C GLY A 303 0.86 -17.06 11.45
N GLY A 304 0.23 -18.21 11.60
CA GLY A 304 -0.11 -18.81 12.90
C GLY A 304 -1.33 -18.18 13.60
N MET A 305 -1.87 -17.10 13.06
CA MET A 305 -3.05 -16.41 13.60
C MET A 305 -4.33 -16.91 12.96
N VAL A 306 -5.42 -16.88 13.73
CA VAL A 306 -6.75 -17.36 13.34
C VAL A 306 -7.78 -16.23 13.37
N VAL A 307 -8.99 -16.48 12.89
CA VAL A 307 -10.11 -15.54 13.03
C VAL A 307 -10.51 -15.43 14.50
N SER A 308 -10.32 -14.25 15.09
CA SER A 308 -10.70 -13.96 16.46
C SER A 308 -10.76 -12.46 16.72
N LYS A 309 -11.33 -12.06 17.85
CA LYS A 309 -11.44 -10.65 18.27
C LYS A 309 -10.07 -9.93 18.35
N THR A 310 -9.02 -10.66 18.69
CA THR A 310 -7.68 -10.10 18.94
C THR A 310 -6.65 -10.41 17.85
N GLN A 311 -7.05 -11.14 16.80
CA GLN A 311 -6.18 -11.53 15.70
C GLN A 311 -6.78 -11.12 14.35
N HIS A 312 -6.80 -12.03 13.35
CA HIS A 312 -7.35 -11.71 12.04
C HIS A 312 -8.87 -11.51 12.08
N PHE A 313 -9.35 -10.55 11.26
CA PHE A 313 -10.76 -10.20 11.16
C PHE A 313 -11.43 -9.79 12.49
N GLY A 314 -10.66 -9.23 13.42
CA GLY A 314 -11.16 -8.76 14.71
C GLY A 314 -12.36 -7.81 14.61
N GLY A 315 -12.45 -7.04 13.53
CA GLY A 315 -13.59 -6.18 13.22
C GLY A 315 -14.94 -6.91 13.10
N ILE A 316 -14.95 -8.22 12.76
CA ILE A 316 -16.17 -9.04 12.79
C ILE A 316 -16.79 -9.03 14.19
N PHE A 317 -15.98 -8.93 15.23
CA PHE A 317 -16.36 -9.03 16.65
C PHE A 317 -16.59 -7.67 17.32
N THR A 318 -16.20 -6.57 16.67
CA THR A 318 -16.13 -5.25 17.34
C THR A 318 -16.72 -4.11 16.52
N THR A 319 -16.68 -4.17 15.19
CA THR A 319 -17.08 -3.06 14.32
C THR A 319 -18.60 -2.95 14.28
N ASP A 320 -19.15 -1.75 14.47
CA ASP A 320 -20.55 -1.46 14.25
C ASP A 320 -20.92 -1.61 12.76
N ALA A 321 -22.05 -2.23 12.47
CA ALA A 321 -22.58 -2.37 11.11
C ALA A 321 -22.78 -1.02 10.41
N ALA A 322 -23.11 0.04 11.18
CA ALA A 322 -23.27 1.41 10.66
C ALA A 322 -21.96 2.12 10.32
N ALA A 323 -20.81 1.55 10.66
CA ALA A 323 -19.51 2.20 10.45
C ALA A 323 -19.06 2.29 8.98
N GLY A 324 -19.76 1.62 8.04
CA GLY A 324 -19.51 1.71 6.60
C GLY A 324 -18.25 1.00 6.12
N VAL A 325 -17.78 -0.02 6.84
CA VAL A 325 -16.67 -0.89 6.41
C VAL A 325 -17.04 -1.57 5.09
N SER A 326 -16.15 -1.53 4.13
CA SER A 326 -16.35 -2.15 2.81
C SER A 326 -15.04 -2.65 2.22
N PHE A 327 -15.15 -3.64 1.33
CA PHE A 327 -14.03 -4.29 0.65
C PHE A 327 -14.17 -4.11 -0.86
N SER A 328 -13.11 -3.70 -1.55
CA SER A 328 -13.13 -3.33 -2.97
C SER A 328 -11.77 -3.58 -3.64
N ASP A 329 -11.68 -3.24 -4.92
CA ASP A 329 -10.46 -3.25 -5.74
C ASP A 329 -9.74 -4.62 -5.72
N PRO A 330 -10.40 -5.67 -6.21
CA PRO A 330 -9.79 -6.99 -6.30
C PRO A 330 -8.57 -6.97 -7.21
N LYS A 331 -7.45 -7.49 -6.71
CA LYS A 331 -6.20 -7.64 -7.48
C LYS A 331 -5.69 -9.07 -7.34
N PHE A 332 -5.60 -9.81 -8.42
CA PHE A 332 -4.85 -11.05 -8.44
C PHE A 332 -3.35 -10.75 -8.39
N PHE A 333 -2.60 -11.45 -7.56
CA PHE A 333 -1.13 -11.33 -7.52
C PHE A 333 -0.44 -12.53 -8.15
N TYR A 334 -0.67 -13.73 -7.62
CA TYR A 334 -0.15 -14.98 -8.18
C TYR A 334 -0.92 -16.17 -7.61
N SER A 335 -0.75 -17.33 -8.22
CA SER A 335 -1.16 -18.59 -7.62
C SER A 335 0.05 -19.41 -7.19
N VAL A 336 -0.12 -20.19 -6.13
CA VAL A 336 0.94 -21.03 -5.55
C VAL A 336 1.24 -22.18 -6.50
N GLY A 337 2.48 -22.28 -6.98
CA GLY A 337 2.89 -23.31 -7.95
C GLY A 337 3.06 -24.69 -7.33
N THR A 338 3.66 -24.76 -6.14
CA THR A 338 3.91 -26.01 -5.40
C THR A 338 3.49 -25.87 -3.94
N THR A 339 2.97 -26.94 -3.38
CA THR A 339 2.59 -27.00 -1.96
C THR A 339 3.81 -26.81 -1.06
N VAL A 340 3.67 -25.91 -0.09
CA VAL A 340 4.67 -25.67 0.97
C VAL A 340 4.26 -26.42 2.23
N ALA A 341 5.20 -27.10 2.86
CA ALA A 341 4.94 -27.80 4.13
C ALA A 341 4.52 -26.80 5.21
N ASN A 342 3.37 -27.06 5.85
CA ASN A 342 2.74 -26.14 6.83
C ASN A 342 2.55 -24.72 6.29
N GLY A 343 2.14 -24.63 5.05
CA GLY A 343 1.93 -23.39 4.31
C GLY A 343 0.87 -23.54 3.22
N PRO A 344 0.85 -22.65 2.23
CA PRO A 344 -0.12 -22.68 1.15
C PRO A 344 0.05 -23.90 0.26
N THR A 345 -1.05 -24.34 -0.36
CA THR A 345 -1.13 -25.49 -1.24
C THR A 345 -1.07 -25.04 -2.70
N SER A 346 -0.54 -25.90 -3.58
CA SER A 346 -0.55 -25.66 -5.03
C SER A 346 -1.96 -25.33 -5.52
N GLY A 347 -2.07 -24.25 -6.29
CA GLY A 347 -3.35 -23.72 -6.78
C GLY A 347 -4.03 -22.71 -5.85
N ASP A 348 -3.56 -22.49 -4.63
CA ASP A 348 -4.03 -21.40 -3.78
C ASP A 348 -3.75 -20.06 -4.45
N ILE A 349 -4.66 -19.12 -4.26
CA ILE A 349 -4.67 -17.84 -4.95
C ILE A 349 -4.29 -16.76 -3.96
N VAL A 350 -3.18 -16.06 -4.22
CA VAL A 350 -2.76 -14.88 -3.48
C VAL A 350 -3.33 -13.66 -4.19
N PHE A 351 -4.08 -12.86 -3.46
CA PHE A 351 -4.77 -11.69 -3.99
C PHE A 351 -4.70 -10.53 -3.01
N GLY A 352 -4.82 -9.33 -3.56
CA GLY A 352 -4.93 -8.08 -2.82
C GLY A 352 -6.33 -7.49 -2.95
N TYR A 353 -6.65 -6.65 -1.99
CA TYR A 353 -7.87 -5.86 -1.99
C TYR A 353 -7.68 -4.61 -1.16
N ARG A 354 -8.53 -3.63 -1.42
CA ARG A 354 -8.65 -2.43 -0.60
C ARG A 354 -9.86 -2.57 0.33
N TRP A 355 -9.69 -2.19 1.58
CA TRP A 355 -10.83 -2.09 2.48
C TRP A 355 -10.88 -0.70 3.12
N LYS A 356 -12.09 -0.23 3.33
CA LYS A 356 -12.37 1.02 4.00
C LYS A 356 -12.74 0.71 5.45
N ASP A 357 -12.01 1.34 6.39
CA ASP A 357 -12.27 1.19 7.82
C ASP A 357 -13.47 2.05 8.28
N GLU A 358 -13.83 1.94 9.56
CA GLU A 358 -14.89 2.69 10.20
C GLU A 358 -14.69 4.20 10.24
N TYR A 359 -13.47 4.67 10.00
CA TYR A 359 -13.13 6.09 9.90
C TYR A 359 -13.14 6.60 8.45
N GLY A 360 -13.40 5.73 7.49
CA GLY A 360 -13.40 6.04 6.07
C GLY A 360 -12.02 6.00 5.40
N ASN A 361 -10.99 5.53 6.10
CA ASN A 361 -9.64 5.39 5.52
C ASN A 361 -9.54 4.09 4.74
N PHE A 362 -8.78 4.15 3.66
CA PHE A 362 -8.47 2.97 2.86
C PHE A 362 -7.19 2.29 3.34
N ASN A 363 -7.25 0.97 3.42
CA ASN A 363 -6.12 0.09 3.67
C ASN A 363 -6.01 -0.91 2.52
N ILE A 364 -4.79 -1.39 2.27
CA ILE A 364 -4.52 -2.46 1.32
C ILE A 364 -4.12 -3.70 2.10
N GLU A 365 -4.76 -4.80 1.77
CA GLU A 365 -4.50 -6.09 2.39
C GLU A 365 -4.17 -7.14 1.32
N LYS A 366 -3.35 -8.10 1.72
CA LYS A 366 -3.06 -9.31 0.95
C LYS A 366 -3.59 -10.53 1.68
N ASN A 367 -4.25 -11.42 0.96
CA ASN A 367 -4.78 -12.64 1.55
C ASN A 367 -4.64 -13.83 0.61
N VAL A 368 -4.93 -15.00 1.11
CA VAL A 368 -4.89 -16.25 0.35
C VAL A 368 -6.27 -16.90 0.39
N GLY A 369 -6.73 -17.28 -0.78
CA GLY A 369 -7.98 -17.98 -0.98
C GLY A 369 -7.81 -19.25 -1.81
N ARG A 370 -8.83 -20.08 -1.79
CA ARG A 370 -8.93 -21.31 -2.56
C ARG A 370 -10.31 -21.38 -3.23
N ILE A 371 -10.35 -21.95 -4.42
CA ILE A 371 -11.64 -22.27 -5.05
C ILE A 371 -12.27 -23.44 -4.30
N ASP A 372 -13.45 -23.19 -3.72
CA ASP A 372 -14.23 -24.18 -2.99
C ASP A 372 -15.02 -25.09 -3.95
N THR A 373 -15.62 -26.13 -3.42
CA THR A 373 -16.44 -27.11 -4.17
C THR A 373 -17.63 -26.47 -4.90
N ASP A 374 -18.09 -25.30 -4.44
CA ASP A 374 -19.14 -24.51 -5.10
C ASP A 374 -18.59 -23.62 -6.27
N GLY A 375 -17.30 -23.74 -6.60
CA GLY A 375 -16.63 -22.99 -7.64
C GLY A 375 -16.32 -21.53 -7.29
N LYS A 376 -16.57 -21.09 -6.06
CA LYS A 376 -16.30 -19.74 -5.57
C LYS A 376 -14.94 -19.66 -4.88
N LEU A 377 -14.34 -18.49 -4.93
CA LEU A 377 -13.13 -18.21 -4.14
C LEU A 377 -13.53 -17.97 -2.68
N LYS A 378 -12.81 -18.60 -1.75
CA LYS A 378 -13.02 -18.49 -0.31
C LYS A 378 -11.69 -18.26 0.41
N LEU A 379 -11.73 -17.57 1.54
CA LEU A 379 -10.59 -17.29 2.39
C LEU A 379 -10.10 -18.57 3.09
N ILE A 380 -8.77 -18.76 3.06
CA ILE A 380 -8.09 -19.80 3.85
C ILE A 380 -6.90 -19.23 4.65
N GLY A 381 -6.37 -18.07 4.26
CA GLY A 381 -5.09 -17.55 4.76
C GLY A 381 -3.89 -18.33 4.20
N ASN A 382 -2.68 -17.89 4.52
CA ASN A 382 -1.46 -18.49 3.98
C ASN A 382 -1.07 -19.84 4.61
N GLN A 383 -1.82 -20.31 5.60
CA GLN A 383 -1.64 -21.56 6.33
C GLN A 383 -0.27 -21.72 7.04
N TYR A 384 0.60 -20.72 7.00
CA TYR A 384 1.86 -20.74 7.73
C TYR A 384 1.65 -20.81 9.25
N SER A 385 2.61 -21.42 9.93
CA SER A 385 2.55 -21.67 11.39
C SER A 385 3.10 -20.50 12.21
N TYR A 386 3.92 -19.63 11.63
CA TYR A 386 4.59 -18.55 12.33
C TYR A 386 4.28 -17.22 11.69
N ASP A 387 4.22 -16.18 12.53
CA ASP A 387 4.01 -14.80 12.11
C ASP A 387 5.06 -14.38 11.08
N ILE A 388 4.61 -13.77 9.99
CA ILE A 388 5.42 -13.39 8.85
C ILE A 388 4.84 -12.16 8.17
N GLY A 389 5.68 -11.19 7.87
CA GLY A 389 5.28 -10.02 7.12
C GLY A 389 6.48 -9.12 6.80
N VAL A 390 6.44 -8.48 5.65
CA VAL A 390 7.36 -7.42 5.25
C VAL A 390 6.58 -6.34 4.54
N GLY A 391 6.66 -5.12 5.05
CA GLY A 391 6.03 -3.95 4.45
C GLY A 391 7.05 -2.86 4.17
N ALA A 392 6.95 -2.21 3.01
CA ALA A 392 7.74 -1.01 2.75
C ALA A 392 7.32 0.09 3.74
N TYR A 393 8.29 0.86 4.19
CA TYR A 393 8.08 1.90 5.17
C TYR A 393 9.01 3.07 4.90
N SER A 394 8.49 4.29 5.03
CA SER A 394 9.25 5.51 4.89
C SER A 394 9.03 6.43 6.08
N GLN A 395 10.05 7.16 6.49
CA GLN A 395 10.02 8.02 7.66
C GLN A 395 10.74 9.33 7.38
N ARG A 396 10.11 10.43 7.77
CA ARG A 396 10.78 11.72 7.97
C ARG A 396 10.87 12.01 9.46
N ARG A 397 12.07 12.23 9.97
CA ARG A 397 12.28 12.73 11.34
C ARG A 397 12.63 14.19 11.31
N ASN A 398 11.65 15.01 11.64
CA ASN A 398 11.76 16.46 11.67
C ASN A 398 12.15 16.92 13.08
N TYR A 399 13.34 17.51 13.22
CA TYR A 399 13.75 18.18 14.44
C TYR A 399 13.22 19.61 14.43
N VAL A 400 12.10 19.84 15.14
CA VAL A 400 11.34 21.10 15.11
C VAL A 400 12.18 22.32 15.49
N ASN A 401 13.11 22.14 16.44
CA ASN A 401 14.03 23.17 16.95
C ASN A 401 15.39 23.19 16.23
N GLN A 402 15.68 22.23 15.35
CA GLN A 402 16.96 22.14 14.64
C GLN A 402 16.79 21.53 13.25
N ALA A 403 16.25 22.31 12.32
CA ALA A 403 15.88 21.85 10.98
C ALA A 403 17.04 21.18 10.20
N ALA A 404 18.27 21.65 10.38
CA ALA A 404 19.46 21.05 9.74
C ALA A 404 19.72 19.59 10.13
N SER A 405 19.14 19.12 11.26
CA SER A 405 19.23 17.74 11.69
C SER A 405 18.06 16.86 11.19
N THR A 406 17.11 17.43 10.47
CA THR A 406 16.00 16.67 9.86
C THR A 406 16.54 15.68 8.82
N PHE A 407 16.09 14.43 8.91
CA PHE A 407 16.49 13.38 7.98
C PHE A 407 15.32 12.53 7.51
N ASN A 408 15.52 11.87 6.38
CA ASN A 408 14.60 10.92 5.78
C ASN A 408 15.22 9.52 5.81
N SER A 409 14.40 8.52 6.08
CA SER A 409 14.78 7.11 6.05
C SER A 409 13.76 6.32 5.27
N VAL A 410 14.26 5.32 4.55
CA VAL A 410 13.45 4.38 3.77
C VAL A 410 13.91 2.95 4.07
N GLY A 411 13.00 1.99 3.97
CA GLY A 411 13.31 0.60 4.25
C GLY A 411 12.08 -0.28 4.42
N TYR A 412 12.17 -1.24 5.31
CA TYR A 412 11.10 -2.21 5.56
C TYR A 412 10.81 -2.39 7.05
N THR A 413 9.54 -2.61 7.36
CA THR A 413 9.10 -3.15 8.66
C THR A 413 8.86 -4.65 8.53
N PHE A 414 9.06 -5.38 9.64
CA PHE A 414 8.92 -6.83 9.69
C PHE A 414 7.85 -7.21 10.71
N GLY A 415 6.86 -8.00 10.27
CA GLY A 415 5.84 -8.60 11.10
C GLY A 415 6.35 -9.89 11.75
N LEU A 416 7.08 -9.76 12.87
CA LEU A 416 7.59 -10.87 13.65
C LEU A 416 7.20 -10.63 15.13
N SER A 417 5.95 -10.96 15.48
CA SER A 417 5.40 -10.71 16.82
C SER A 417 6.15 -11.49 17.89
N CYS A 418 6.80 -10.79 18.82
CA CYS A 418 7.48 -11.42 19.95
C CYS A 418 6.49 -12.16 20.85
N TYR A 419 5.30 -11.64 21.06
CA TYR A 419 4.27 -12.30 21.86
C TYR A 419 3.89 -13.65 21.26
N GLN A 420 3.64 -13.71 19.97
CA GLN A 420 3.20 -14.93 19.28
C GLN A 420 4.32 -15.93 19.04
N LEU A 421 5.51 -15.46 18.69
CA LEU A 421 6.65 -16.33 18.39
C LEU A 421 7.36 -16.84 19.65
N ASN A 422 7.29 -16.11 20.76
CA ASN A 422 8.07 -16.42 21.96
C ASN A 422 7.25 -16.39 23.25
N GLN A 423 6.71 -15.23 23.67
CA GLN A 423 6.18 -15.04 25.02
C GLN A 423 4.99 -15.94 25.33
N PHE A 424 4.04 -16.10 24.40
CA PHE A 424 2.85 -16.93 24.58
C PHE A 424 3.03 -18.38 24.17
N GLN A 425 4.27 -18.77 23.82
CA GLN A 425 4.60 -20.15 23.48
C GLN A 425 5.05 -20.94 24.72
N SER A 426 4.72 -22.22 24.77
CA SER A 426 5.31 -23.15 25.73
C SER A 426 6.83 -23.24 25.54
N ALA A 427 7.57 -23.57 26.61
CA ALA A 427 9.04 -23.53 26.64
C ALA A 427 9.71 -24.24 25.44
N GLY A 428 9.21 -25.41 25.01
CA GLY A 428 9.76 -26.16 23.89
C GLY A 428 9.32 -25.66 22.51
N ASN A 429 8.43 -24.66 22.45
CA ASN A 429 7.90 -24.12 21.18
C ASN A 429 8.32 -22.68 20.92
N LYS A 430 9.06 -22.06 21.81
CA LYS A 430 9.54 -20.69 21.67
C LYS A 430 10.48 -20.57 20.47
N ILE A 431 10.21 -19.62 19.60
CA ILE A 431 11.17 -19.18 18.58
C ILE A 431 12.12 -18.19 19.25
N VAL A 432 13.41 -18.42 19.08
CA VAL A 432 14.49 -17.61 19.70
C VAL A 432 15.34 -16.90 18.66
N LYS A 433 15.19 -17.27 17.38
CA LYS A 433 15.90 -16.65 16.27
C LYS A 433 15.09 -16.83 14.97
N VAL A 434 15.07 -15.79 14.15
CA VAL A 434 14.57 -15.84 12.77
C VAL A 434 15.64 -15.27 11.85
N ASN A 435 16.13 -16.07 10.92
CA ASN A 435 16.96 -15.57 9.83
C ASN A 435 16.06 -15.14 8.66
N VAL A 436 16.30 -13.96 8.14
CA VAL A 436 15.56 -13.42 7.01
C VAL A 436 16.54 -13.16 5.88
N THR A 437 16.24 -13.70 4.70
CA THR A 437 16.97 -13.41 3.47
C THR A 437 16.11 -12.53 2.57
N SER A 438 16.63 -11.37 2.17
CA SER A 438 15.96 -10.43 1.27
C SER A 438 15.96 -10.95 -0.18
N PRO A 439 15.13 -10.40 -1.08
CA PRO A 439 15.17 -10.72 -2.52
C PRO A 439 16.55 -10.53 -3.15
N GLY A 440 17.34 -9.56 -2.67
CA GLY A 440 18.74 -9.35 -3.11
C GLY A 440 19.77 -10.26 -2.44
N GLY A 441 19.33 -11.31 -1.68
CA GLY A 441 20.21 -12.27 -1.03
C GLY A 441 20.89 -11.78 0.27
N ARG A 442 20.57 -10.57 0.76
CA ARG A 442 21.10 -10.04 2.02
C ARG A 442 20.45 -10.76 3.21
N LYS A 443 21.25 -11.19 4.16
CA LYS A 443 20.81 -11.93 5.34
C LYS A 443 20.74 -11.04 6.57
N MET A 444 19.70 -11.22 7.35
CA MET A 444 19.45 -10.53 8.62
C MET A 444 19.03 -11.57 9.65
N THR A 445 19.39 -11.33 10.91
CA THR A 445 18.94 -12.16 12.03
C THR A 445 18.08 -11.32 12.97
N PHE A 446 16.91 -11.83 13.32
CA PHE A 446 15.99 -11.24 14.27
C PHE A 446 15.89 -12.10 15.52
N ILE A 447 15.85 -11.45 16.68
CA ILE A 447 15.80 -12.09 18.00
C ILE A 447 14.76 -11.41 18.89
N PRO A 448 14.18 -12.12 19.87
CA PRO A 448 13.33 -11.48 20.86
C PRO A 448 14.19 -10.59 21.78
N ASN A 449 13.74 -9.35 22.00
CA ASN A 449 14.28 -8.51 23.07
C ASN A 449 13.50 -8.80 24.36
N LEU A 450 14.12 -9.51 25.29
CA LEU A 450 13.48 -10.02 26.51
C LEU A 450 14.04 -9.35 27.76
N SER A 451 13.14 -8.99 28.69
CA SER A 451 13.48 -8.63 30.06
C SER A 451 12.74 -9.54 31.02
N SER A 452 13.46 -10.20 31.94
CA SER A 452 12.89 -11.17 32.88
C SER A 452 12.01 -12.24 32.20
N GLY A 453 12.38 -12.64 30.97
CA GLY A 453 11.64 -13.63 30.17
C GLY A 453 10.43 -13.11 29.38
N ASN A 454 10.09 -11.84 29.52
CA ASN A 454 9.00 -11.19 28.80
C ASN A 454 9.51 -10.34 27.64
N CYS A 455 8.73 -10.21 26.59
CA CYS A 455 9.04 -9.36 25.46
C CYS A 455 9.02 -7.87 25.87
N ASN A 456 10.15 -7.17 25.67
CA ASN A 456 10.23 -5.72 25.87
C ASN A 456 9.52 -4.96 24.75
N TYR A 457 9.52 -5.55 23.55
CA TYR A 457 8.83 -5.02 22.36
C TYR A 457 7.86 -6.07 21.84
N SER A 458 6.78 -5.63 21.23
CA SER A 458 5.79 -6.52 20.59
C SER A 458 6.34 -7.29 19.40
N TYR A 459 7.55 -7.00 18.93
CA TYR A 459 8.20 -7.57 17.74
C TYR A 459 9.64 -8.01 18.06
N PHE A 460 10.17 -8.92 17.23
CA PHE A 460 11.58 -9.26 17.22
C PHE A 460 12.41 -8.09 16.69
N VAL A 461 13.61 -7.95 17.21
CA VAL A 461 14.56 -6.89 16.85
C VAL A 461 15.72 -7.47 16.06
N ILE A 462 16.32 -6.65 15.17
CA ILE A 462 17.48 -7.08 14.40
C ILE A 462 18.69 -7.27 15.31
N ALA A 463 19.38 -8.41 15.15
CA ALA A 463 20.64 -8.69 15.83
C ALA A 463 21.82 -8.30 14.92
N PHE A 464 22.79 -7.60 15.46
CA PHE A 464 23.93 -7.09 14.69
C PHE A 464 25.17 -7.99 14.68
N GLY A 465 25.10 -9.14 15.31
CA GLY A 465 26.24 -10.06 15.42
C GLY A 465 27.39 -9.57 16.31
N LYS A 466 27.20 -8.44 17.01
CA LYS A 466 28.17 -7.83 17.93
C LYS A 466 27.50 -7.51 19.27
N ASP A 467 28.29 -7.57 20.34
CA ASP A 467 27.87 -7.07 21.64
C ASP A 467 27.94 -5.53 21.70
N LYS A 468 27.54 -4.95 22.83
CA LYS A 468 27.55 -3.49 23.02
C LYS A 468 28.95 -2.84 23.00
N THR A 469 30.00 -3.63 23.06
CA THR A 469 31.40 -3.12 22.93
C THR A 469 31.89 -3.16 21.49
N GLY A 470 31.08 -3.71 20.57
CA GLY A 470 31.45 -3.91 19.18
C GLY A 470 32.15 -5.24 18.91
N THR A 471 32.28 -6.09 19.94
CA THR A 471 32.92 -7.42 19.82
C THR A 471 31.94 -8.41 19.17
N ALA A 472 32.42 -9.19 18.18
CA ALA A 472 31.63 -10.24 17.55
C ALA A 472 31.16 -11.29 18.58
N THR A 473 29.88 -11.64 18.56
CA THR A 473 29.35 -12.70 19.40
C THR A 473 29.49 -14.07 18.75
N VAL A 474 29.74 -15.10 19.56
CA VAL A 474 29.99 -16.46 19.07
C VAL A 474 28.81 -17.05 18.32
N ASP A 475 27.59 -16.68 18.71
CA ASP A 475 26.34 -17.16 18.11
C ASP A 475 25.84 -16.25 16.97
N GLY A 476 26.56 -15.17 16.65
CA GLY A 476 26.14 -14.18 15.66
C GLY A 476 24.89 -13.39 16.05
N MET A 477 24.41 -13.53 17.31
CA MET A 477 23.15 -12.97 17.75
C MET A 477 23.23 -11.51 18.18
N GLY A 478 24.40 -11.08 18.66
CA GLY A 478 24.57 -9.73 19.20
C GLY A 478 23.84 -9.48 20.50
N ASP A 479 23.99 -8.28 21.03
CA ASP A 479 23.28 -7.83 22.22
C ASP A 479 21.95 -7.15 21.81
N PRO A 480 20.79 -7.68 22.19
CA PRO A 480 19.49 -7.09 21.85
C PRO A 480 19.31 -5.65 22.35
N SER A 481 20.08 -5.20 23.35
CA SER A 481 20.05 -3.81 23.84
C SER A 481 20.60 -2.79 22.80
N PHE A 482 21.33 -3.26 21.80
CA PHE A 482 21.76 -2.47 20.64
C PHE A 482 20.74 -2.50 19.51
N ALA A 483 19.89 -3.49 19.52
CA ALA A 483 18.82 -3.53 18.55
C ALA A 483 17.89 -2.36 18.84
N THR A 484 17.66 -1.57 17.84
CA THR A 484 16.76 -0.43 17.94
C THR A 484 15.39 -0.92 18.32
N GLY A 485 14.71 -0.22 19.19
CA GLY A 485 13.32 -0.47 19.53
C GLY A 485 12.36 -0.27 18.36
N THR A 486 12.81 -0.35 17.12
CA THR A 486 11.98 -0.22 15.93
C THR A 486 12.08 -1.48 15.10
N GLY A 487 10.97 -2.13 14.79
CA GLY A 487 10.90 -3.16 13.76
C GLY A 487 11.21 -2.63 12.36
N PHE A 488 11.73 -1.41 12.26
CA PHE A 488 12.07 -0.74 11.01
C PHE A 488 13.55 -0.93 10.69
N VAL A 489 13.84 -1.64 9.62
CA VAL A 489 15.18 -1.85 9.07
C VAL A 489 15.37 -0.95 7.87
N ARG A 490 16.33 -0.05 7.96
CA ARG A 490 16.59 0.97 6.95
C ARG A 490 17.49 0.45 5.83
N LEU A 491 17.20 0.92 4.62
CA LEU A 491 18.05 0.76 3.44
C LEU A 491 18.92 2.00 3.24
N GLN A 492 18.32 3.19 3.44
CA GLN A 492 18.99 4.49 3.35
C GLN A 492 18.49 5.43 4.44
N SER A 493 19.34 6.35 4.88
CA SER A 493 18.98 7.40 5.82
C SER A 493 19.85 8.65 5.59
N PHE A 494 19.30 9.68 4.96
CA PHE A 494 20.03 10.91 4.61
C PHE A 494 19.36 12.16 5.19
N TYR A 495 20.18 13.17 5.50
CA TYR A 495 19.66 14.48 5.91
C TYR A 495 18.82 15.11 4.81
N GLU A 496 17.89 15.97 5.21
CA GLU A 496 17.05 16.74 4.29
C GLU A 496 17.91 17.65 3.39
N SER A 497 19.03 18.16 3.90
CA SER A 497 20.02 18.94 3.16
C SER A 497 20.70 18.18 2.01
N GLY A 498 20.55 16.85 1.97
CA GLY A 498 21.24 15.99 1.00
C GLY A 498 22.68 15.68 1.38
N ASP A 499 23.10 16.02 2.61
CA ASP A 499 24.44 15.66 3.08
C ASP A 499 24.56 14.14 3.26
N THR A 500 25.41 13.54 2.43
CA THR A 500 25.71 12.09 2.44
C THR A 500 27.08 11.79 3.02
N THR A 501 27.77 12.80 3.60
CA THR A 501 29.12 12.60 4.13
C THR A 501 29.12 11.63 5.31
N ALA A 502 30.09 10.71 5.33
CA ALA A 502 30.21 9.71 6.37
C ALA A 502 30.40 10.31 7.78
N THR A 503 30.91 11.53 7.88
CA THR A 503 31.13 12.25 9.14
C THR A 503 29.85 12.80 9.75
N ASN A 504 28.84 13.09 8.92
CA ASN A 504 27.60 13.73 9.33
C ASN A 504 26.36 12.88 9.01
N HIS A 505 26.52 11.58 8.91
CA HIS A 505 25.43 10.67 8.58
C HIS A 505 24.45 10.52 9.77
N PRO A 506 23.11 10.47 9.55
CA PRO A 506 22.13 10.29 10.61
C PRO A 506 22.42 9.10 11.53
N ARG A 507 22.94 8.01 10.99
CA ARG A 507 23.34 6.80 11.75
C ARG A 507 24.38 7.10 12.85
N LYS A 508 25.28 8.04 12.65
CA LYS A 508 26.28 8.40 13.66
C LYS A 508 25.70 9.23 14.80
N LEU A 509 24.65 9.97 14.51
CA LEU A 509 23.97 10.81 15.51
C LEU A 509 22.86 10.04 16.24
N ASP A 510 22.23 9.08 15.59
CA ASP A 510 21.21 8.21 16.18
C ASP A 510 21.68 6.75 16.10
N LYS A 511 22.32 6.28 17.17
CA LYS A 511 22.81 4.90 17.29
C LYS A 511 21.68 3.85 17.24
N ASN A 512 20.43 4.30 17.33
CA ASN A 512 19.26 3.44 17.27
C ASN A 512 18.77 3.18 15.83
N ILE A 513 19.49 3.62 14.80
CA ILE A 513 19.14 3.32 13.40
C ILE A 513 19.71 1.96 13.01
N ALA A 514 18.84 1.00 12.70
CA ALA A 514 19.21 -0.32 12.18
C ALA A 514 19.22 -0.33 10.66
N PHE A 515 20.24 -0.92 10.07
CA PHE A 515 20.38 -1.09 8.63
C PHE A 515 20.40 -2.56 8.24
N ILE A 516 20.04 -2.86 7.00
CA ILE A 516 19.99 -4.23 6.46
C ILE A 516 21.35 -4.93 6.49
N GLY A 517 22.44 -4.18 6.53
CA GLY A 517 23.82 -4.67 6.67
C GLY A 517 24.30 -4.80 8.12
N GLY A 518 23.43 -4.58 9.11
CA GLY A 518 23.79 -4.54 10.52
C GLY A 518 24.06 -3.13 11.05
N PHE A 519 24.50 -3.01 12.31
CA PHE A 519 24.69 -1.73 13.00
C PHE A 519 25.72 -0.81 12.32
N ASP A 520 26.81 -1.40 11.83
CA ASP A 520 27.87 -0.70 11.10
C ASP A 520 27.69 -0.79 9.56
N GLY A 521 26.52 -1.28 9.11
CA GLY A 521 26.20 -1.40 7.70
C GLY A 521 26.20 -0.02 7.01
N THR A 522 26.55 0.00 5.74
CA THR A 522 26.42 1.17 4.89
C THR A 522 25.01 1.24 4.31
N ASP A 523 24.57 2.44 3.96
CA ASP A 523 23.35 2.61 3.17
C ASP A 523 23.46 1.83 1.85
N LEU A 524 22.36 1.30 1.37
CA LEU A 524 22.28 0.81 0.01
C LEU A 524 22.30 2.01 -0.95
N THR A 525 22.88 1.81 -2.13
CA THR A 525 22.77 2.79 -3.22
C THR A 525 21.35 2.82 -3.78
N ASN A 526 21.02 3.86 -4.53
CA ASN A 526 19.73 3.92 -5.21
C ASN A 526 19.54 2.72 -6.13
N GLU A 527 20.58 2.34 -6.88
CA GLU A 527 20.58 1.20 -7.80
C GLU A 527 20.33 -0.13 -7.07
N GLU A 528 20.91 -0.33 -5.89
CA GLU A 528 20.69 -1.54 -5.08
C GLU A 528 19.25 -1.63 -4.57
N ILE A 529 18.63 -0.51 -4.19
CA ILE A 529 17.21 -0.47 -3.77
C ILE A 529 16.30 -0.71 -4.97
N GLU A 530 16.57 -0.05 -6.08
CA GLU A 530 15.79 -0.16 -7.32
C GLU A 530 15.92 -1.54 -7.98
N ALA A 531 17.00 -2.28 -7.68
CA ALA A 531 17.18 -3.67 -8.12
C ALA A 531 16.37 -4.69 -7.30
N ILE A 532 15.78 -4.30 -6.15
CA ILE A 532 14.86 -5.17 -5.41
C ILE A 532 13.59 -5.33 -6.24
N PRO A 533 13.21 -6.55 -6.66
CA PRO A 533 12.05 -6.74 -7.52
C PRO A 533 10.73 -6.40 -6.80
N GLN A 534 9.74 -5.92 -7.56
CA GLN A 534 8.36 -5.92 -7.11
C GLN A 534 7.95 -7.37 -6.83
N PHE A 535 7.14 -7.60 -5.82
CA PHE A 535 6.81 -8.95 -5.37
C PHE A 535 8.03 -9.83 -5.08
N GLY A 536 9.17 -9.19 -4.73
CA GLY A 536 10.40 -9.90 -4.38
C GLY A 536 10.20 -10.83 -3.19
N THR A 537 10.80 -12.00 -3.27
CA THR A 537 10.61 -13.07 -2.29
C THR A 537 11.56 -12.94 -1.12
N TRP A 538 11.00 -12.79 0.06
CA TRP A 538 11.68 -12.83 1.34
C TRP A 538 11.58 -14.25 1.90
N THR A 539 12.70 -14.81 2.37
CA THR A 539 12.76 -16.13 3.01
C THR A 539 12.97 -15.98 4.51
N PHE A 540 12.13 -16.63 5.31
CA PHE A 540 12.16 -16.62 6.76
C PHE A 540 12.44 -18.03 7.28
N GLU A 541 13.52 -18.20 8.05
CA GLU A 541 13.91 -19.45 8.69
C GLU A 541 13.78 -19.29 10.21
N TYR A 542 12.92 -20.11 10.83
CA TYR A 542 12.59 -20.03 12.26
C TYR A 542 13.36 -21.07 13.06
N TYR A 543 13.92 -20.66 14.20
CA TYR A 543 14.75 -21.53 15.03
C TYR A 543 14.30 -21.51 16.49
N LYS A 544 14.24 -22.71 17.10
CA LYS A 544 13.99 -22.91 18.54
C LYS A 544 15.29 -22.91 19.37
N THR A 545 16.44 -22.85 18.74
CA THR A 545 17.76 -22.79 19.36
C THR A 545 18.61 -21.70 18.76
N LYS A 546 19.52 -21.14 19.56
CA LYS A 546 20.52 -20.17 19.12
C LYS A 546 21.75 -20.80 18.48
N THR A 547 21.92 -22.11 18.61
CA THR A 547 23.11 -22.86 18.15
C THR A 547 23.39 -22.59 16.69
N ALA A 548 24.63 -22.24 16.37
CA ALA A 548 25.08 -22.07 14.99
C ALA A 548 24.98 -23.41 14.24
N GLY A 549 24.59 -23.37 12.95
CA GLY A 549 24.42 -24.55 12.11
C GLY A 549 23.19 -25.41 12.40
N SER A 550 22.31 -25.00 13.34
CA SER A 550 21.05 -25.70 13.58
C SER A 550 20.12 -25.63 12.36
N THR A 551 19.31 -26.67 12.16
CA THR A 551 18.28 -26.70 11.11
C THR A 551 17.07 -25.87 11.54
N PRO A 552 16.47 -25.04 10.64
CA PRO A 552 15.25 -24.32 10.94
C PRO A 552 14.09 -25.30 11.18
N VAL A 553 13.20 -24.96 12.11
CA VAL A 553 11.97 -25.73 12.38
C VAL A 553 10.88 -25.42 11.34
N ALA A 554 11.01 -24.32 10.64
CA ALA A 554 10.17 -23.95 9.52
C ALA A 554 10.91 -22.97 8.60
N THR A 555 10.62 -23.04 7.30
CA THR A 555 10.97 -22.05 6.30
C THR A 555 9.68 -21.55 5.66
N GLN A 556 9.48 -20.25 5.68
CA GLN A 556 8.29 -19.58 5.14
C GLN A 556 8.72 -18.49 4.17
N TYR A 557 7.86 -18.17 3.23
CA TYR A 557 8.15 -17.19 2.17
C TYR A 557 7.12 -16.08 2.16
N PHE A 558 7.56 -14.87 1.85
CA PHE A 558 6.70 -13.72 1.77
C PHE A 558 7.09 -12.85 0.56
N LYS A 559 6.11 -12.49 -0.27
CA LYS A 559 6.32 -11.53 -1.36
C LYS A 559 5.73 -10.19 -0.96
N THR A 560 6.55 -9.14 -1.01
CA THR A 560 6.10 -7.77 -0.73
C THR A 560 5.27 -7.24 -1.89
N THR A 561 4.22 -6.48 -1.58
CA THR A 561 3.38 -5.83 -2.59
C THR A 561 3.90 -4.46 -3.01
N ALA A 562 4.84 -3.90 -2.24
CA ALA A 562 5.48 -2.62 -2.53
C ALA A 562 6.98 -2.72 -2.25
N ARG A 563 7.80 -2.19 -3.15
CA ARG A 563 9.23 -1.97 -2.91
C ARG A 563 9.44 -0.70 -2.10
N SER A 564 10.45 -0.67 -1.24
CA SER A 564 10.90 0.56 -0.59
C SER A 564 11.33 1.60 -1.64
N LEU A 565 10.96 2.84 -1.43
CA LEU A 565 11.50 3.95 -2.21
C LEU A 565 12.99 4.14 -1.89
N THR A 566 13.71 4.86 -2.76
CA THR A 566 14.97 5.52 -2.39
C THR A 566 14.65 6.79 -1.60
N VAL A 567 15.62 7.33 -0.83
CA VAL A 567 15.42 8.62 -0.14
C VAL A 567 15.13 9.74 -1.14
N ASP A 568 15.78 9.73 -2.29
CA ASP A 568 15.52 10.70 -3.36
C ASP A 568 14.10 10.55 -3.92
N GLY A 569 13.67 9.34 -4.17
CA GLY A 569 12.30 9.04 -4.60
C GLY A 569 11.28 9.49 -3.57
N PHE A 570 11.51 9.21 -2.29
CA PHE A 570 10.66 9.66 -1.19
C PHE A 570 10.53 11.18 -1.13
N LYS A 571 11.65 11.91 -1.16
CA LYS A 571 11.66 13.39 -1.12
C LYS A 571 10.94 14.03 -2.30
N LYS A 572 11.05 13.44 -3.49
CA LYS A 572 10.45 13.98 -4.73
C LYS A 572 8.96 13.66 -4.84
N SER A 573 8.59 12.42 -4.54
CA SER A 573 7.24 11.92 -4.82
C SER A 573 6.28 12.02 -3.66
N VAL A 574 6.73 12.02 -2.39
CA VAL A 574 5.86 11.97 -1.22
C VAL A 574 5.70 13.36 -0.60
N LYS A 575 4.46 13.84 -0.53
CA LYS A 575 4.10 15.12 0.07
C LYS A 575 3.46 14.89 1.45
N LEU A 576 4.16 15.31 2.49
CA LEU A 576 3.76 15.07 3.89
C LEU A 576 2.99 16.27 4.48
N PRO A 577 2.09 16.03 5.46
CA PRO A 577 1.46 17.11 6.21
C PRO A 577 2.51 17.88 7.03
N ALA A 578 2.34 19.17 7.19
CA ALA A 578 3.20 20.00 8.01
C ALA A 578 2.46 20.44 9.27
N ILE A 579 3.09 20.34 10.45
CA ILE A 579 2.52 20.91 11.68
C ILE A 579 2.34 22.41 11.53
N THR A 580 1.27 22.96 12.14
CA THR A 580 0.99 24.39 12.06
C THR A 580 2.07 25.23 12.76
N ALA A 581 2.20 26.50 12.35
CA ALA A 581 3.18 27.41 12.95
C ALA A 581 2.93 27.58 14.47
N ASP A 582 1.67 27.63 14.89
CA ASP A 582 1.30 27.75 16.30
C ASP A 582 1.73 26.52 17.11
N LEU A 583 1.46 25.31 16.59
CA LEU A 583 1.92 24.08 17.24
C LEU A 583 3.45 24.04 17.31
N LYS A 584 4.13 24.39 16.21
CA LYS A 584 5.61 24.45 16.18
C LYS A 584 6.15 25.43 17.23
N THR A 585 5.58 26.64 17.33
CA THR A 585 5.98 27.65 18.31
C THR A 585 5.77 27.15 19.74
N ASN A 586 4.62 26.51 20.00
CA ASN A 586 4.30 25.94 21.32
C ASN A 586 5.27 24.82 21.71
N LEU A 587 5.58 23.91 20.79
CA LEU A 587 6.55 22.83 21.04
C LEU A 587 7.93 23.40 21.41
N ILE A 588 8.41 24.40 20.68
CA ILE A 588 9.71 25.04 20.93
C ILE A 588 9.71 25.79 22.27
N ALA A 589 8.66 26.57 22.56
CA ALA A 589 8.56 27.37 23.79
C ALA A 589 8.52 26.50 25.05
N ASN A 590 7.95 25.31 24.98
CA ASN A 590 7.83 24.38 26.11
C ASN A 590 8.93 23.30 26.12
N THR A 591 9.99 23.47 25.33
CA THR A 591 11.10 22.52 25.27
C THR A 591 11.93 22.58 26.55
N SER A 592 12.20 21.41 27.11
CA SER A 592 13.14 21.23 28.19
C SER A 592 14.15 20.14 27.82
N CYS A 593 15.42 20.39 28.09
CA CYS A 593 16.48 19.42 27.79
C CYS A 593 17.19 19.04 29.07
N ALA A 594 17.26 17.74 29.39
CA ALA A 594 18.01 17.24 30.54
C ALA A 594 19.52 17.47 30.33
N ASN A 595 20.23 17.84 31.38
CA ASN A 595 21.65 18.21 31.32
C ASN A 595 22.57 17.12 30.74
N ASN A 596 22.17 15.84 30.82
CA ASN A 596 22.95 14.69 30.35
C ASN A 596 22.22 13.87 29.26
N SER A 597 21.12 14.35 28.71
CA SER A 597 20.35 13.66 27.69
C SER A 597 20.63 14.18 26.29
N VAL A 598 20.67 13.29 25.31
CA VAL A 598 20.73 13.63 23.87
C VAL A 598 19.38 14.12 23.35
N TYR A 599 18.32 13.91 24.13
CA TYR A 599 16.94 14.21 23.75
C TYR A 599 16.39 15.38 24.56
N CYS A 600 15.59 16.20 23.89
CA CYS A 600 14.73 17.19 24.50
C CYS A 600 13.28 16.68 24.44
N TYR A 601 12.47 17.18 25.32
CA TYR A 601 11.06 16.84 25.41
C TYR A 601 10.22 18.10 25.60
N VAL A 602 8.96 17.99 25.26
CA VAL A 602 7.97 19.04 25.55
C VAL A 602 7.36 18.72 26.91
N LYS A 603 7.46 19.67 27.84
CA LYS A 603 6.70 19.61 29.08
C LYS A 603 5.23 19.87 28.76
N GLN A 604 4.41 18.84 28.84
CA GLN A 604 2.99 18.95 28.54
C GLN A 604 2.27 19.70 29.67
N ALA A 605 1.50 20.71 29.31
CA ALA A 605 0.51 21.29 30.23
C ALA A 605 -0.59 20.26 30.51
N THR A 606 -1.26 20.42 31.66
CA THR A 606 -2.38 19.54 32.02
C THR A 606 -3.46 19.58 30.93
N GLY A 607 -3.83 18.44 30.38
CA GLY A 607 -4.83 18.33 29.31
C GLY A 607 -4.50 17.29 28.27
N PRO A 608 -5.31 17.15 27.22
CA PRO A 608 -4.97 16.36 26.04
C PRO A 608 -3.85 17.03 25.24
N PHE A 609 -3.07 16.23 24.52
CA PHE A 609 -2.15 16.79 23.52
C PHE A 609 -2.91 17.08 22.23
N VAL A 610 -2.92 18.35 21.82
CA VAL A 610 -3.62 18.78 20.59
C VAL A 610 -2.60 18.92 19.47
N ALA A 611 -2.66 18.03 18.48
CA ALA A 611 -1.89 18.11 17.25
C ALA A 611 -2.70 18.86 16.18
N THR A 612 -2.06 19.80 15.47
CA THR A 612 -2.64 20.53 14.33
C THR A 612 -1.66 20.55 13.17
N TRP A 613 -2.18 20.35 11.94
CA TRP A 613 -1.35 20.32 10.74
C TRP A 613 -2.08 20.89 9.52
N THR A 614 -1.31 21.23 8.49
CA THR A 614 -1.80 21.58 7.17
C THR A 614 -1.57 20.42 6.21
N LYS A 615 -2.53 20.19 5.32
CA LYS A 615 -2.38 19.20 4.25
C LYS A 615 -1.57 19.80 3.10
N PRO A 616 -0.75 19.00 2.42
CA PRO A 616 -0.08 19.47 1.21
C PRO A 616 -1.10 19.81 0.12
N THR A 617 -0.79 20.87 -0.63
CA THR A 617 -1.61 21.32 -1.79
C THR A 617 -0.94 20.99 -3.11
N ASP A 618 0.35 20.65 -3.10
CA ASP A 618 1.10 20.31 -4.31
C ASP A 618 0.59 19.01 -4.92
N PRO A 619 0.55 18.95 -6.26
CA PRO A 619 0.31 17.68 -6.94
C PRO A 619 1.46 16.71 -6.65
N GLY A 620 1.13 15.47 -6.43
CA GLY A 620 2.07 14.39 -6.10
C GLY A 620 1.39 13.30 -5.30
N LEU A 621 2.15 12.31 -4.89
CA LEU A 621 1.67 11.27 -4.01
C LEU A 621 1.45 11.87 -2.61
N MET A 622 0.18 12.10 -2.27
CA MET A 622 -0.23 12.62 -0.96
C MET A 622 -0.74 11.46 -0.09
N PRO A 623 0.10 10.89 0.79
CA PRO A 623 -0.38 9.86 1.70
C PRO A 623 -1.51 10.41 2.58
N ALA A 624 -2.55 9.61 2.77
CA ALA A 624 -3.67 9.98 3.63
C ALA A 624 -3.27 9.83 5.10
N THR A 625 -3.20 10.94 5.85
CA THR A 625 -2.93 10.91 7.28
C THR A 625 -4.15 10.39 8.03
N TYR A 626 -4.01 9.31 8.77
CA TYR A 626 -5.10 8.60 9.43
C TYR A 626 -4.89 8.35 10.92
N LEU A 627 -3.68 8.61 11.44
CA LEU A 627 -3.34 8.38 12.83
C LEU A 627 -2.38 9.47 13.31
N ALA A 628 -2.64 10.01 14.50
CA ALA A 628 -1.70 10.83 15.25
C ALA A 628 -1.32 10.09 16.54
N ARG A 629 -0.04 10.12 16.86
CA ARG A 629 0.54 9.35 17.95
C ARG A 629 1.57 10.20 18.67
N VAL A 630 1.58 10.13 19.99
CA VAL A 630 2.60 10.77 20.82
C VAL A 630 3.40 9.71 21.55
N TYR A 631 4.70 9.93 21.56
CA TYR A 631 5.63 9.19 22.39
C TYR A 631 6.12 10.08 23.51
N GLY A 632 6.37 9.50 24.64
CA GLY A 632 6.87 10.24 25.78
C GLY A 632 7.36 9.35 26.91
N MET A 633 7.71 10.02 28.02
CA MET A 633 8.25 9.40 29.22
C MET A 633 7.38 9.73 30.42
N LYS A 634 7.15 8.74 31.26
CA LYS A 634 6.48 8.87 32.56
C LYS A 634 7.51 9.27 33.60
N ASP A 635 7.06 10.06 34.59
CA ASP A 635 7.82 10.42 35.77
C ASP A 635 9.21 11.00 35.48
N VAL A 636 9.20 12.26 35.13
CA VAL A 636 10.39 13.03 34.81
C VAL A 636 10.94 13.72 36.05
N SER A 637 11.34 12.95 37.04
CA SER A 637 12.49 13.42 37.81
C SER A 637 13.71 13.22 36.90
N ILE A 638 14.22 14.28 36.35
CA ILE A 638 15.24 14.38 35.28
C ILE A 638 16.53 13.56 35.60
N ASN A 639 16.61 12.94 36.74
CA ASN A 639 17.73 12.19 37.26
C ASN A 639 17.45 10.70 37.59
N SER A 640 16.25 10.18 37.31
CA SER A 640 15.98 8.79 37.66
C SER A 640 16.31 7.84 36.50
N ALA A 641 16.99 6.74 36.82
CA ALA A 641 17.30 5.64 35.88
C ALA A 641 16.07 4.83 35.44
N SER A 642 14.86 5.22 35.83
CA SER A 642 13.60 4.52 35.56
C SER A 642 12.71 5.24 34.58
N TRP A 643 13.22 5.52 33.39
CA TRP A 643 12.42 6.04 32.29
C TRP A 643 11.47 4.97 31.77
N VAL A 644 10.18 5.18 31.94
CA VAL A 644 9.15 4.32 31.36
C VAL A 644 8.51 5.05 30.19
N GLY A 645 8.81 4.59 28.98
CA GLY A 645 8.20 5.11 27.77
C GLY A 645 6.71 4.79 27.70
N PHE A 646 5.95 5.64 27.04
CA PHE A 646 4.56 5.39 26.66
C PHE A 646 4.31 5.80 25.22
N GLU A 647 3.23 5.27 24.66
CA GLU A 647 2.71 5.62 23.36
C GLU A 647 1.19 5.75 23.47
N ASP A 648 0.65 6.92 23.13
CA ASP A 648 -0.78 7.14 23.03
C ASP A 648 -1.13 7.60 21.62
N SER A 649 -2.21 7.08 21.07
CA SER A 649 -2.58 7.36 19.68
C SER A 649 -4.08 7.47 19.47
N ILE A 650 -4.48 8.19 18.41
CA ILE A 650 -5.86 8.29 17.94
C ILE A 650 -5.91 8.11 16.43
N LYS A 651 -6.81 7.23 15.97
CA LYS A 651 -7.19 7.11 14.55
C LYS A 651 -8.31 8.10 14.23
N PHE A 652 -8.33 8.57 12.98
CA PHE A 652 -9.33 9.51 12.48
C PHE A 652 -9.45 9.42 10.96
N GLY A 653 -10.53 9.97 10.40
CA GLY A 653 -10.68 10.08 8.95
C GLY A 653 -9.68 11.08 8.35
N SER A 654 -9.12 10.77 7.20
CA SER A 654 -8.05 11.52 6.52
C SER A 654 -8.42 12.96 6.11
N SER A 655 -9.70 13.32 6.22
CA SER A 655 -10.15 14.71 6.03
C SER A 655 -9.73 15.66 7.16
N ARG A 656 -9.40 15.16 8.35
CA ARG A 656 -9.03 15.97 9.52
C ARG A 656 -7.65 16.64 9.36
N ALA A 657 -7.51 17.77 10.00
CA ALA A 657 -6.25 18.53 10.14
C ALA A 657 -5.93 18.81 11.62
N THR A 658 -6.62 18.15 12.54
CA THR A 658 -6.41 18.25 13.98
C THR A 658 -6.76 16.97 14.68
N ALA A 659 -6.04 16.64 15.74
CA ALA A 659 -6.31 15.51 16.61
C ALA A 659 -6.05 15.89 18.07
N SER A 660 -6.91 15.41 18.97
CA SER A 660 -6.77 15.57 20.43
C SER A 660 -6.48 14.19 21.01
N ILE A 661 -5.26 13.98 21.47
CA ILE A 661 -4.77 12.71 22.01
C ILE A 661 -4.85 12.80 23.53
N ARG A 662 -5.61 11.90 24.12
CA ARG A 662 -5.74 11.80 25.59
C ARG A 662 -4.69 10.83 26.12
N CYS A 663 -4.32 11.04 27.39
CA CYS A 663 -3.43 10.12 28.10
C CYS A 663 -4.10 8.76 28.28
N GLY A 664 -3.40 7.68 27.95
CA GLY A 664 -3.94 6.32 28.01
C GLY A 664 -5.07 6.07 27.00
N GLN A 665 -5.03 6.72 25.85
CA GLN A 665 -6.04 6.62 24.81
C GLN A 665 -6.23 5.16 24.36
N GLY A 666 -7.46 4.65 24.53
CA GLY A 666 -7.79 3.25 24.19
C GLY A 666 -7.64 2.26 25.35
N GLU A 667 -7.10 2.68 26.49
CA GLU A 667 -7.01 1.85 27.69
C GLU A 667 -8.36 1.76 28.42
N SER A 668 -8.58 0.64 29.11
CA SER A 668 -9.82 0.41 29.88
C SER A 668 -9.79 1.05 31.27
N THR A 669 -8.61 1.43 31.75
CA THR A 669 -8.39 2.04 33.08
C THR A 669 -7.50 3.27 32.93
N VAL A 670 -7.64 4.25 33.86
CA VAL A 670 -6.74 5.39 33.90
C VAL A 670 -5.33 4.91 34.22
N GLN A 671 -4.39 5.25 33.34
CA GLN A 671 -2.99 4.86 33.54
C GLN A 671 -2.35 5.69 34.66
N PRO A 672 -1.39 5.13 35.41
CA PRO A 672 -0.77 5.81 36.57
C PRO A 672 -0.10 7.15 36.24
N TYR A 673 0.30 7.36 34.99
CA TYR A 673 0.91 8.61 34.52
C TYR A 673 -0.11 9.63 34.01
N CYS A 674 -1.38 9.27 33.95
CA CYS A 674 -2.47 10.15 33.56
C CYS A 674 -3.10 10.80 34.79
N SER A 675 -3.62 12.00 34.64
CA SER A 675 -4.55 12.64 35.56
C SER A 675 -5.99 12.43 35.07
N GLY A 676 -6.95 12.37 36.00
CA GLY A 676 -8.36 12.16 35.67
C GLY A 676 -8.98 10.99 36.44
N THR A 677 -10.29 10.85 36.37
CA THR A 677 -11.06 9.87 37.12
C THR A 677 -11.56 8.70 36.26
N SER A 678 -11.50 8.85 34.95
CA SER A 678 -11.90 7.80 33.99
C SER A 678 -11.06 7.90 32.71
N PRO A 679 -10.94 6.81 31.92
CA PRO A 679 -10.23 6.85 30.63
C PRO A 679 -10.82 7.88 29.65
N SER A 680 -12.12 8.18 29.74
CA SER A 680 -12.79 9.14 28.85
C SER A 680 -12.41 10.60 29.11
N ASN A 681 -11.90 10.92 30.30
CA ASN A 681 -11.44 12.26 30.68
C ASN A 681 -9.98 12.29 31.16
N ALA A 682 -9.21 11.25 30.88
CA ALA A 682 -7.82 11.19 31.24
C ALA A 682 -6.98 12.20 30.47
N ASN A 683 -6.17 12.96 31.21
CA ASN A 683 -5.27 13.98 30.67
C ASN A 683 -3.82 13.62 30.98
N PHE A 684 -2.89 14.18 30.24
CA PHE A 684 -1.48 14.11 30.59
C PHE A 684 -1.23 14.89 31.89
N GLY A 685 -0.53 14.27 32.83
CA GLY A 685 -0.15 14.89 34.10
C GLY A 685 1.07 15.79 33.97
N THR A 686 1.37 16.55 35.03
CA THR A 686 2.55 17.44 35.09
C THR A 686 3.89 16.71 35.02
N ASN A 687 3.90 15.41 35.29
CA ASN A 687 5.08 14.54 35.29
C ASN A 687 5.25 13.76 33.98
N VAL A 688 4.52 14.14 32.93
CA VAL A 688 4.64 13.52 31.60
C VAL A 688 5.38 14.44 30.67
N SER A 689 6.33 13.88 29.94
CA SER A 689 7.07 14.58 28.88
C SER A 689 6.81 13.89 27.55
N ILE A 690 6.50 14.68 26.54
CA ILE A 690 6.32 14.21 25.17
C ILE A 690 7.59 14.49 24.38
N ASP A 691 8.18 13.46 23.80
CA ASP A 691 9.43 13.52 23.02
C ASP A 691 9.20 13.50 21.51
N ALA A 692 8.06 13.00 21.06
CA ALA A 692 7.72 13.00 19.65
C ALA A 692 6.21 13.02 19.41
N LEU A 693 5.80 13.75 18.37
CA LEU A 693 4.52 13.61 17.69
C LEU A 693 4.77 12.93 16.35
N ASP A 694 4.08 11.84 16.07
CA ASP A 694 4.12 11.12 14.80
C ASP A 694 2.77 11.25 14.09
N LEU A 695 2.77 11.81 12.90
CA LEU A 695 1.65 11.82 11.98
C LEU A 695 1.84 10.67 11.00
N VAL A 696 1.06 9.60 11.17
CA VAL A 696 1.15 8.43 10.30
C VAL A 696 0.17 8.57 9.14
N SER A 697 0.71 8.42 7.95
CA SER A 697 -0.03 8.46 6.69
C SER A 697 0.14 7.15 5.95
N ARG A 698 -0.78 6.85 5.02
CA ARG A 698 -0.71 5.67 4.17
C ARG A 698 -0.72 6.09 2.71
N ALA A 699 0.28 5.62 1.96
CA ALA A 699 0.35 5.81 0.53
C ALA A 699 -0.68 4.91 -0.20
N PRO A 700 -1.05 5.25 -1.45
CA PRO A 700 -2.02 4.47 -2.23
C PRO A 700 -1.64 3.00 -2.47
N ASP A 701 -0.35 2.67 -2.42
CA ASP A 701 0.17 1.30 -2.53
C ASP A 701 0.18 0.52 -1.19
N GLY A 702 -0.36 1.13 -0.12
CA GLY A 702 -0.40 0.55 1.22
C GLY A 702 0.85 0.81 2.05
N THR A 703 1.86 1.51 1.52
CA THR A 703 3.08 1.85 2.27
C THR A 703 2.76 2.84 3.39
N ASP A 704 3.13 2.50 4.62
CA ASP A 704 3.03 3.44 5.74
C ASP A 704 4.19 4.44 5.71
N VAL A 705 3.84 5.69 5.98
CA VAL A 705 4.75 6.83 6.02
C VAL A 705 4.59 7.54 7.35
N SER A 706 5.65 7.58 8.14
CA SER A 706 5.67 8.30 9.40
C SER A 706 6.36 9.66 9.28
N HIS A 707 5.73 10.68 9.82
CA HIS A 707 6.29 12.01 9.95
C HIS A 707 6.45 12.38 11.42
N PHE A 708 7.62 12.04 11.97
CA PHE A 708 7.97 12.36 13.34
C PHE A 708 8.37 13.83 13.49
N HIS A 709 7.77 14.50 14.45
CA HIS A 709 8.14 15.82 14.91
C HIS A 709 8.72 15.67 16.31
N THR A 710 9.99 15.90 16.46
CA THR A 710 10.75 15.69 17.70
C THR A 710 11.64 16.89 17.99
N LEU A 711 12.23 16.93 19.17
CA LEU A 711 13.13 17.98 19.62
C LEU A 711 14.53 17.41 19.80
N LYS A 712 15.53 18.18 19.43
CA LYS A 712 16.92 17.83 19.63
C LYS A 712 17.57 18.77 20.62
N LYS A 713 18.43 18.23 21.49
CA LYS A 713 19.26 19.07 22.35
C LYS A 713 20.20 19.90 21.46
N LEU A 714 20.18 21.20 21.63
CA LEU A 714 21.19 22.07 21.06
C LEU A 714 22.50 21.80 21.79
N GLN A 715 23.54 21.37 21.07
CA GLN A 715 24.89 21.19 21.61
C GLN A 715 25.54 22.53 21.86
#